data_cb9308faaaa738ef53edda762f114a0a
#
_entry.id   cb9308faaaa738ef53edda762f114a0a
#
_cell.length_a   1.000
_cell.length_b   1.000
_cell.length_c   1.000
_cell.angle_alpha   90.00
_cell.angle_beta   90.00
_cell.angle_gamma   90.00
#
_symmetry.space_group_name_H-M   'P 1'
#
loop_
_entity.id
_entity.type
_entity.pdbx_description
1 polymer ?
#
loop_
_entity_poly.entity_id
_entity_poly.type
_entity_poly.pdbx_seq_one_letter_code
_entity_poly.pdbx_strand_id
1 'polypeptide(L)'
;SISDAEVEYEEKDGNFWHLLYPVKETGEMLELATTRPETMLGDTAVAINGEDPRYAHLHGCHVILPLLNKEIPIVCDEHADMTKGTGVVKITPAHDPNDFEVGLRHDLPIVRVFTYDGHMTGAADKAAADALFAAGKNTVNEPEVLDCGKYAGMTTLEARKAILADLKEGGFLKEIEPLKHEVGTCYRCHSTIEPMVSKQWFVKMEPLAKPAIESVEKGEIKFVPERFTKNYLNWMKGTRDWCISRQLWWGHQIPAFYCDDCGETVVAKEMPCTCPKCGGSHFTQDPDTLDTWFSSALWPFSTLGWPNEDSADLKYFYPTNTLVTGYDIIGFWVSRMIFSGLAYTGKAPFDTVCIHGIVRDSQGRKMSKSLGNGIDPLEVIAQYGADALRFMLLDGSTPGNDMRYSEKKVEAARNFANKLWNATRFVLMNLPEDFQPGLPEESKLDMSDKWVLTKLNQVAGAMTDNLDHFEMGLAAAKINSFIWDVYCDWFIEIAKPRLNSGDAEQADTARRVLVYVLDKALKLLHPFMPFITEELYQALPGSAETIMTQSWPTFDEAHNWAEEEEAFEKVMDYIKAVRTMRTEMNVHPAKKTSMVIETADPAPFRNAEVYLAKFAFATDVTFTEKYEGSTDGMVQVSTHTARGFIPMMELIDREKELARLNKEKAKAEKELAMFENQLANPKFVERAPAALVEEIRAKRTNSQSKLANIEQSIKALG
;
A
#
# COMPACT_ATOMS: atom_id res chain seq x y z
N SER A 1 23.84 -12.73 -13.97
CA SER A 1 22.66 -13.58 -13.77
C SER A 1 21.64 -12.91 -12.91
N ILE A 2 20.38 -13.31 -13.04
CA ILE A 2 19.24 -12.89 -12.22
C ILE A 2 18.41 -14.13 -11.87
N SER A 3 17.64 -14.07 -10.81
CA SER A 3 16.69 -15.13 -10.46
C SER A 3 15.36 -14.94 -11.22
N ASP A 4 14.55 -16.01 -11.32
CA ASP A 4 13.23 -15.97 -11.96
C ASP A 4 12.34 -14.88 -11.35
N ALA A 5 12.47 -14.62 -10.04
CA ALA A 5 11.76 -13.58 -9.34
C ALA A 5 12.11 -12.13 -9.77
N GLU A 6 13.24 -11.95 -10.45
CA GLU A 6 13.73 -10.65 -10.95
C GLU A 6 13.37 -10.38 -12.41
N VAL A 7 12.59 -11.30 -13.02
CA VAL A 7 12.11 -11.19 -14.41
C VAL A 7 10.71 -10.60 -14.40
N GLU A 8 10.53 -9.50 -15.12
CA GLU A 8 9.23 -8.92 -15.43
C GLU A 8 8.90 -9.22 -16.90
N TYR A 9 7.63 -9.48 -17.19
CA TYR A 9 7.19 -9.74 -18.56
C TYR A 9 6.49 -8.51 -19.11
N GLU A 10 6.95 -8.07 -20.28
CA GLU A 10 6.39 -6.95 -21.03
C GLU A 10 5.82 -7.43 -22.36
N GLU A 11 4.58 -7.04 -22.68
CA GLU A 11 4.02 -7.30 -24.00
C GLU A 11 4.74 -6.46 -25.05
N LYS A 12 5.34 -7.11 -26.04
CA LYS A 12 6.04 -6.46 -27.16
C LYS A 12 5.54 -6.97 -28.51
N ASP A 13 5.56 -6.08 -29.48
CA ASP A 13 5.32 -6.48 -30.88
C ASP A 13 6.51 -7.29 -31.39
N GLY A 14 6.24 -8.46 -31.90
CA GLY A 14 7.19 -9.39 -32.44
C GLY A 14 6.63 -10.13 -33.64
N ASN A 15 7.28 -11.23 -34.01
CA ASN A 15 6.81 -12.09 -35.08
C ASN A 15 7.03 -13.56 -34.72
N PHE A 16 6.21 -14.43 -35.27
CA PHE A 16 6.55 -15.82 -35.50
C PHE A 16 7.19 -15.93 -36.90
N TRP A 17 8.39 -16.51 -36.92
CA TRP A 17 9.06 -16.87 -38.16
C TRP A 17 8.86 -18.35 -38.41
N HIS A 18 8.15 -18.70 -39.48
CA HIS A 18 7.90 -20.07 -39.92
C HIS A 18 9.08 -20.57 -40.75
N LEU A 19 9.80 -21.53 -40.21
CA LEU A 19 10.98 -22.12 -40.77
C LEU A 19 10.70 -23.51 -41.29
N LEU A 20 11.41 -23.92 -42.33
CA LEU A 20 11.31 -25.23 -42.97
C LEU A 20 12.62 -26.01 -42.75
N TYR A 21 12.53 -27.12 -42.02
CA TYR A 21 13.68 -28.02 -41.82
C TYR A 21 13.48 -29.28 -42.67
N PRO A 22 14.43 -29.61 -43.61
CA PRO A 22 14.31 -30.82 -44.41
C PRO A 22 14.43 -32.08 -43.55
N VAL A 23 13.50 -33.01 -43.69
CA VAL A 23 13.58 -34.32 -43.06
C VAL A 23 14.50 -35.21 -43.93
N LYS A 24 15.53 -35.75 -43.32
CA LYS A 24 16.58 -36.50 -44.03
C LYS A 24 16.04 -37.77 -44.71
N GLU A 25 15.22 -38.54 -44.00
CA GLU A 25 14.72 -39.83 -44.43
C GLU A 25 13.61 -39.75 -45.45
N THR A 26 12.77 -38.72 -45.38
CA THR A 26 11.58 -38.60 -46.23
C THR A 26 11.74 -37.54 -47.31
N GLY A 27 12.66 -36.59 -47.11
CA GLY A 27 12.82 -35.43 -47.99
C GLY A 27 11.73 -34.38 -47.87
N GLU A 28 10.75 -34.54 -46.98
CA GLU A 28 9.70 -33.56 -46.73
C GLU A 28 10.24 -32.37 -45.93
N MET A 29 9.57 -31.22 -46.02
CA MET A 29 9.91 -30.04 -45.28
C MET A 29 9.04 -29.97 -44.01
N LEU A 30 9.66 -30.12 -42.84
CA LEU A 30 9.00 -29.99 -41.56
C LEU A 30 8.92 -28.52 -41.15
N GLU A 31 7.72 -28.02 -40.95
CA GLU A 31 7.48 -26.63 -40.59
C GLU A 31 7.48 -26.45 -39.09
N LEU A 32 8.22 -25.47 -38.62
CA LEU A 32 8.19 -25.00 -37.23
C LEU A 32 8.15 -23.48 -37.17
N ALA A 33 7.64 -22.92 -36.05
CA ALA A 33 7.59 -21.48 -35.84
C ALA A 33 8.39 -21.08 -34.60
N THR A 34 9.14 -19.98 -34.70
CA THR A 34 9.94 -19.48 -33.58
C THR A 34 9.86 -17.95 -33.47
N THR A 35 9.95 -17.44 -32.25
CA THR A 35 10.11 -16.00 -31.96
C THR A 35 11.60 -15.57 -31.92
N ARG A 36 12.52 -16.55 -31.92
CA ARG A 36 13.97 -16.33 -31.74
C ARG A 36 14.79 -17.10 -32.80
N PRO A 37 14.74 -16.72 -34.09
CA PRO A 37 15.45 -17.41 -35.15
C PRO A 37 16.97 -17.37 -34.98
N GLU A 38 17.53 -16.38 -34.26
CA GLU A 38 18.96 -16.26 -33.98
C GLU A 38 19.54 -17.41 -33.15
N THR A 39 18.69 -18.11 -32.36
CA THR A 39 19.15 -19.25 -31.55
C THR A 39 19.22 -20.56 -32.34
N MET A 40 18.65 -20.62 -33.54
CA MET A 40 18.52 -21.86 -34.32
C MET A 40 19.85 -22.58 -34.61
N LEU A 41 20.97 -21.83 -34.67
CA LEU A 41 22.28 -22.43 -34.87
C LEU A 41 22.67 -23.37 -33.72
N GLY A 42 22.07 -23.21 -32.54
CA GLY A 42 22.23 -24.07 -31.35
C GLY A 42 21.18 -25.15 -31.22
N ASP A 43 20.32 -25.38 -32.22
CA ASP A 43 19.32 -26.43 -32.17
C ASP A 43 19.99 -27.81 -32.16
N THR A 44 19.51 -28.65 -31.25
CA THR A 44 20.04 -30.03 -31.07
C THR A 44 18.99 -31.10 -31.31
N ALA A 45 17.74 -30.72 -31.42
CA ALA A 45 16.62 -31.57 -31.82
C ALA A 45 15.45 -30.73 -32.33
N VAL A 46 14.48 -31.42 -32.91
CA VAL A 46 13.12 -30.93 -33.13
C VAL A 46 12.19 -31.84 -32.36
N ALA A 47 11.27 -31.24 -31.57
CA ALA A 47 10.27 -32.00 -30.81
C ALA A 47 8.91 -32.03 -31.54
N ILE A 48 8.28 -33.19 -31.55
CA ILE A 48 6.91 -33.44 -31.94
C ILE A 48 6.18 -34.16 -30.82
N ASN A 49 4.85 -34.06 -30.74
CA ASN A 49 4.11 -34.85 -29.78
C ASN A 49 3.98 -36.30 -30.31
N GLY A 50 4.30 -37.28 -29.46
CA GLY A 50 4.25 -38.69 -29.83
C GLY A 50 2.85 -39.21 -30.19
N GLU A 51 1.79 -38.51 -29.76
CA GLU A 51 0.40 -38.82 -30.04
C GLU A 51 -0.16 -38.06 -31.26
N ASP A 52 0.62 -37.15 -31.85
CA ASP A 52 0.17 -36.33 -32.98
C ASP A 52 0.13 -37.16 -34.28
N PRO A 53 -1.05 -37.46 -34.83
CA PRO A 53 -1.18 -38.28 -36.04
C PRO A 53 -0.57 -37.65 -37.29
N ARG A 54 -0.35 -36.30 -37.28
CA ARG A 54 0.23 -35.60 -38.41
C ARG A 54 1.70 -35.99 -38.61
N TYR A 55 2.39 -36.34 -37.53
CA TYR A 55 3.85 -36.58 -37.53
C TYR A 55 4.23 -37.99 -37.08
N ALA A 56 3.27 -38.93 -36.94
CA ALA A 56 3.54 -40.31 -36.53
C ALA A 56 4.58 -41.01 -37.41
N HIS A 57 4.65 -40.68 -38.68
CA HIS A 57 5.57 -41.25 -39.65
C HIS A 57 7.01 -40.70 -39.50
N LEU A 58 7.21 -39.66 -38.68
CA LEU A 58 8.53 -39.04 -38.46
C LEU A 58 9.20 -39.50 -37.16
N HIS A 59 8.58 -40.42 -36.44
CA HIS A 59 9.19 -40.97 -35.23
C HIS A 59 10.54 -41.65 -35.55
N GLY A 60 11.61 -41.20 -34.89
CA GLY A 60 12.94 -41.70 -35.08
C GLY A 60 13.68 -41.18 -36.33
N CYS A 61 13.06 -40.25 -37.06
CA CYS A 61 13.70 -39.54 -38.16
C CYS A 61 14.58 -38.38 -37.66
N HIS A 62 15.31 -37.80 -38.60
CA HIS A 62 16.21 -36.67 -38.39
C HIS A 62 15.85 -35.53 -39.34
N VAL A 63 16.14 -34.32 -38.92
CA VAL A 63 16.09 -33.13 -39.80
C VAL A 63 17.50 -32.62 -40.07
N ILE A 64 17.68 -31.96 -41.19
CA ILE A 64 18.90 -31.26 -41.51
C ILE A 64 18.70 -29.81 -41.09
N LEU A 65 19.45 -29.36 -40.11
CA LEU A 65 19.45 -28.00 -39.61
C LEU A 65 19.91 -27.04 -40.73
N PRO A 66 19.06 -26.11 -41.19
CA PRO A 66 19.44 -25.15 -42.25
C PRO A 66 20.65 -24.32 -41.83
N LEU A 67 21.39 -23.79 -42.83
CA LEU A 67 22.60 -22.98 -42.70
C LEU A 67 23.81 -23.73 -42.17
N LEU A 68 23.67 -24.70 -41.27
CA LEU A 68 24.75 -25.53 -40.72
C LEU A 68 24.89 -26.87 -41.43
N ASN A 69 23.85 -27.31 -42.14
CA ASN A 69 23.80 -28.61 -42.79
C ASN A 69 24.07 -29.79 -41.85
N LYS A 70 23.71 -29.63 -40.57
CA LYS A 70 23.91 -30.58 -39.47
C LYS A 70 22.65 -31.43 -39.27
N GLU A 71 22.84 -32.71 -39.08
CA GLU A 71 21.79 -33.68 -38.79
C GLU A 71 21.46 -33.57 -37.28
N ILE A 72 20.17 -33.42 -36.92
CA ILE A 72 19.64 -33.42 -35.56
C ILE A 72 18.39 -34.29 -35.50
N PRO A 73 18.11 -34.99 -34.36
CA PRO A 73 17.01 -35.94 -34.24
C PRO A 73 15.66 -35.23 -34.12
N ILE A 74 14.61 -35.94 -34.55
CA ILE A 74 13.21 -35.65 -34.16
C ILE A 74 12.90 -36.47 -32.93
N VAL A 75 12.57 -35.80 -31.81
CA VAL A 75 12.23 -36.42 -30.54
C VAL A 75 10.72 -36.29 -30.22
N CYS A 76 10.16 -37.31 -29.56
CA CYS A 76 8.79 -37.31 -29.13
C CYS A 76 8.71 -36.78 -27.68
N ASP A 77 8.12 -35.61 -27.47
CA ASP A 77 8.01 -34.98 -26.16
C ASP A 77 6.69 -34.21 -26.01
N GLU A 78 6.08 -34.27 -24.81
CA GLU A 78 4.83 -33.57 -24.50
C GLU A 78 4.99 -32.04 -24.53
N HIS A 79 6.21 -31.53 -24.50
CA HIS A 79 6.52 -30.10 -24.67
C HIS A 79 5.97 -29.56 -26.01
N ALA A 80 5.93 -30.40 -27.05
CA ALA A 80 5.30 -30.07 -28.33
C ALA A 80 3.76 -30.22 -28.21
N ASP A 81 3.06 -29.12 -28.01
CA ASP A 81 1.61 -29.09 -27.89
C ASP A 81 0.92 -29.21 -29.24
N MET A 82 0.21 -30.32 -29.47
CA MET A 82 -0.52 -30.62 -30.72
C MET A 82 -1.56 -29.55 -31.09
N THR A 83 -2.05 -28.79 -30.14
CA THR A 83 -3.13 -27.80 -30.31
C THR A 83 -2.60 -26.41 -30.64
N LYS A 84 -1.29 -26.21 -30.58
CA LYS A 84 -0.64 -24.90 -30.80
C LYS A 84 0.19 -24.87 -32.07
N GLY A 85 -0.08 -23.89 -32.92
CA GLY A 85 0.68 -23.64 -34.13
C GLY A 85 0.86 -24.86 -35.03
N THR A 86 2.10 -25.13 -35.41
CA THR A 86 2.45 -26.31 -36.23
C THR A 86 2.45 -27.61 -35.43
N GLY A 87 2.51 -27.56 -34.10
CA GLY A 87 2.71 -28.74 -33.22
C GLY A 87 4.15 -29.24 -33.25
N VAL A 88 5.08 -28.49 -33.85
CA VAL A 88 6.51 -28.79 -33.97
C VAL A 88 7.33 -27.69 -33.30
N VAL A 89 8.25 -28.06 -32.44
CA VAL A 89 9.07 -27.12 -31.68
C VAL A 89 10.55 -27.40 -31.87
N LYS A 90 11.35 -26.37 -32.22
CA LYS A 90 12.80 -26.49 -32.20
C LYS A 90 13.31 -26.59 -30.76
N ILE A 91 14.34 -27.37 -30.53
CA ILE A 91 14.90 -27.55 -29.17
C ILE A 91 16.32 -27.02 -29.14
N THR A 92 16.50 -25.92 -28.38
CA THR A 92 17.76 -25.21 -28.16
C THR A 92 18.12 -25.19 -26.69
N PRO A 93 18.63 -26.26 -26.11
CA PRO A 93 18.80 -26.43 -24.67
C PRO A 93 19.66 -25.35 -24.00
N ALA A 94 20.59 -24.73 -24.70
CA ALA A 94 21.44 -23.68 -24.15
C ALA A 94 20.74 -22.32 -23.98
N HIS A 95 19.58 -22.08 -24.64
CA HIS A 95 19.00 -20.75 -24.80
C HIS A 95 17.50 -20.66 -24.49
N ASP A 96 16.90 -21.72 -23.97
CA ASP A 96 15.53 -21.74 -23.46
C ASP A 96 15.43 -22.71 -22.27
N PRO A 97 14.84 -22.27 -21.12
CA PRO A 97 14.72 -23.11 -19.94
C PRO A 97 13.88 -24.38 -20.17
N ASN A 98 12.82 -24.30 -20.99
CA ASN A 98 11.98 -25.45 -21.26
C ASN A 98 12.67 -26.42 -22.22
N ASP A 99 13.38 -25.90 -23.23
CA ASP A 99 14.20 -26.70 -24.13
C ASP A 99 15.36 -27.41 -23.38
N PHE A 100 15.88 -26.76 -22.32
CA PHE A 100 16.89 -27.37 -21.45
C PHE A 100 16.37 -28.63 -20.77
N GLU A 101 15.13 -28.56 -20.22
CA GLU A 101 14.47 -29.73 -19.60
C GLU A 101 14.21 -30.84 -20.60
N VAL A 102 13.78 -30.49 -21.83
CA VAL A 102 13.66 -31.48 -22.93
C VAL A 102 15.02 -32.09 -23.24
N GLY A 103 16.05 -31.27 -23.30
CA GLY A 103 17.43 -31.70 -23.54
C GLY A 103 17.89 -32.73 -22.51
N LEU A 104 17.61 -32.52 -21.22
CA LEU A 104 17.94 -33.45 -20.16
C LEU A 104 17.15 -34.78 -20.29
N ARG A 105 15.86 -34.73 -20.63
CA ARG A 105 15.01 -35.93 -20.78
C ARG A 105 15.45 -36.82 -21.94
N HIS A 106 16.00 -36.22 -22.99
CA HIS A 106 16.40 -36.91 -24.23
C HIS A 106 17.91 -37.03 -24.40
N ASP A 107 18.70 -36.65 -23.39
CA ASP A 107 20.18 -36.68 -23.43
C ASP A 107 20.76 -35.95 -24.64
N LEU A 108 20.20 -34.75 -24.93
CA LEU A 108 20.61 -33.95 -26.10
C LEU A 108 21.83 -33.09 -25.74
N PRO A 109 22.73 -32.84 -26.73
CA PRO A 109 23.81 -31.88 -26.54
C PRO A 109 23.29 -30.48 -26.19
N ILE A 110 24.06 -29.77 -25.38
CA ILE A 110 23.78 -28.37 -25.04
C ILE A 110 24.75 -27.53 -25.84
N VAL A 111 24.27 -26.75 -26.84
CA VAL A 111 25.11 -25.99 -27.76
C VAL A 111 24.85 -24.50 -27.60
N ARG A 112 25.84 -23.78 -27.05
CA ARG A 112 25.78 -22.35 -26.80
C ARG A 112 26.23 -21.59 -28.05
N VAL A 113 25.45 -20.58 -28.46
CA VAL A 113 25.71 -19.71 -29.61
C VAL A 113 25.90 -18.24 -29.25
N PHE A 114 25.78 -17.88 -27.98
CA PHE A 114 26.03 -16.51 -27.47
C PHE A 114 27.18 -16.48 -26.48
N THR A 115 27.93 -15.38 -26.53
CA THR A 115 28.86 -14.98 -25.47
C THR A 115 28.10 -14.40 -24.27
N TYR A 116 28.77 -14.25 -23.12
CA TYR A 116 28.12 -13.70 -21.91
C TYR A 116 27.72 -12.21 -22.02
N ASP A 117 28.22 -11.50 -23.02
CA ASP A 117 27.87 -10.12 -23.34
C ASP A 117 26.86 -9.98 -24.49
N GLY A 118 26.25 -11.11 -24.92
CA GLY A 118 25.13 -11.12 -25.87
C GLY A 118 25.51 -11.01 -27.33
N HIS A 119 26.75 -11.41 -27.73
CA HIS A 119 27.17 -11.51 -29.12
C HIS A 119 27.22 -12.98 -29.58
N MET A 120 27.12 -13.22 -30.85
CA MET A 120 27.28 -14.56 -31.41
C MET A 120 28.72 -15.05 -31.21
N THR A 121 28.86 -16.32 -30.77
CA THR A 121 30.16 -16.96 -30.53
C THR A 121 30.94 -17.18 -31.84
N GLY A 122 32.27 -17.11 -31.76
CA GLY A 122 33.17 -17.33 -32.85
C GLY A 122 34.24 -18.37 -32.57
N ALA A 123 35.21 -18.50 -33.52
CA ALA A 123 36.29 -19.48 -33.42
C ALA A 123 37.15 -19.34 -32.17
N ALA A 124 37.34 -18.13 -31.65
CA ALA A 124 38.11 -17.89 -30.42
C ALA A 124 37.36 -18.43 -29.18
N ASP A 125 36.04 -18.21 -29.09
CA ASP A 125 35.20 -18.69 -27.99
C ASP A 125 35.14 -20.21 -27.97
N LYS A 126 35.00 -20.83 -29.16
CA LYS A 126 35.05 -22.27 -29.33
C LYS A 126 36.39 -22.84 -28.88
N ALA A 127 37.50 -22.27 -29.35
CA ALA A 127 38.83 -22.75 -28.98
C ALA A 127 39.10 -22.64 -27.48
N ALA A 128 38.63 -21.58 -26.83
CA ALA A 128 38.72 -21.43 -25.38
C ALA A 128 37.92 -22.52 -24.63
N ALA A 129 36.69 -22.79 -25.07
CA ALA A 129 35.87 -23.86 -24.48
C ALA A 129 36.47 -25.26 -24.70
N ASP A 130 36.94 -25.57 -25.92
CA ASP A 130 37.57 -26.83 -26.25
C ASP A 130 38.85 -27.07 -25.41
N ALA A 131 39.62 -26.02 -25.12
CA ALA A 131 40.80 -26.11 -24.28
C ALA A 131 40.46 -26.46 -22.81
N LEU A 132 39.37 -25.87 -22.27
CA LEU A 132 38.85 -26.21 -20.91
C LEU A 132 38.35 -27.65 -20.86
N PHE A 133 37.70 -28.12 -21.93
CA PHE A 133 37.22 -29.47 -22.06
C PHE A 133 38.39 -30.46 -22.09
N ALA A 134 39.40 -30.21 -22.90
CA ALA A 134 40.59 -31.01 -23.00
C ALA A 134 41.43 -31.08 -21.72
N ALA A 135 41.36 -30.03 -20.90
CA ALA A 135 42.00 -30.00 -19.58
C ALA A 135 41.23 -30.76 -18.48
N GLY A 136 40.07 -31.35 -18.79
CA GLY A 136 39.20 -32.04 -17.82
C GLY A 136 38.59 -31.10 -16.77
N LYS A 137 38.50 -29.80 -17.07
CA LYS A 137 37.95 -28.75 -16.21
C LYS A 137 36.48 -28.47 -16.48
N ASN A 138 35.85 -29.29 -17.32
CA ASN A 138 34.41 -29.19 -17.63
C ASN A 138 33.59 -30.04 -16.62
N THR A 139 32.38 -29.60 -16.38
CA THR A 139 31.39 -30.31 -15.56
C THR A 139 30.36 -31.03 -16.43
N VAL A 140 29.57 -31.89 -15.79
CA VAL A 140 28.38 -32.50 -16.43
C VAL A 140 27.45 -31.36 -16.91
N ASN A 141 26.89 -31.51 -18.10
CA ASN A 141 26.03 -30.53 -18.77
C ASN A 141 26.69 -29.18 -19.09
N GLU A 142 28.03 -29.13 -19.18
CA GLU A 142 28.71 -27.95 -19.72
C GLU A 142 28.37 -27.77 -21.20
N PRO A 143 27.94 -26.56 -21.63
CA PRO A 143 27.58 -26.35 -23.03
C PRO A 143 28.80 -26.44 -23.96
N GLU A 144 28.63 -27.10 -25.10
CA GLU A 144 29.52 -26.95 -26.23
C GLU A 144 29.40 -25.53 -26.78
N VAL A 145 30.49 -24.94 -27.24
CA VAL A 145 30.46 -23.60 -27.84
C VAL A 145 30.59 -23.73 -29.36
N LEU A 146 29.60 -23.22 -30.08
CA LEU A 146 29.62 -23.23 -31.56
C LEU A 146 30.45 -22.05 -32.08
N ASP A 147 31.23 -22.29 -33.13
CA ASP A 147 31.67 -21.19 -33.98
C ASP A 147 30.56 -20.85 -34.98
N CYS A 148 29.93 -19.70 -34.80
CA CYS A 148 28.81 -19.23 -35.64
C CYS A 148 29.29 -18.67 -37.00
N GLY A 149 30.58 -18.79 -37.33
CA GLY A 149 31.13 -18.44 -38.62
C GLY A 149 30.90 -16.96 -39.00
N LYS A 150 30.24 -16.70 -40.09
CA LYS A 150 29.98 -15.33 -40.58
C LYS A 150 29.10 -14.47 -39.64
N TYR A 151 28.40 -15.08 -38.69
CA TYR A 151 27.57 -14.38 -37.71
C TYR A 151 28.34 -14.03 -36.42
N ALA A 152 29.55 -14.56 -36.25
CA ALA A 152 30.37 -14.34 -35.05
C ALA A 152 30.58 -12.84 -34.77
N GLY A 153 30.44 -12.44 -33.51
CA GLY A 153 30.57 -11.07 -33.04
C GLY A 153 29.36 -10.14 -33.32
N MET A 154 28.34 -10.62 -34.03
CA MET A 154 27.10 -9.87 -34.20
C MET A 154 26.28 -9.89 -32.89
N THR A 155 25.59 -8.81 -32.59
CA THR A 155 24.54 -8.80 -31.53
C THR A 155 23.38 -9.73 -31.91
N THR A 156 22.57 -10.16 -30.93
CA THR A 156 21.40 -11.04 -31.18
C THR A 156 20.47 -10.48 -32.28
N LEU A 157 20.22 -9.16 -32.28
CA LEU A 157 19.33 -8.53 -33.25
C LEU A 157 19.97 -8.42 -34.67
N GLU A 158 21.26 -8.18 -34.77
CA GLU A 158 21.99 -8.18 -36.05
C GLU A 158 22.04 -9.58 -36.63
N ALA A 159 22.34 -10.59 -35.79
CA ALA A 159 22.36 -11.99 -36.21
C ALA A 159 20.98 -12.46 -36.68
N ARG A 160 19.90 -12.09 -35.97
CA ARG A 160 18.52 -12.37 -36.38
C ARG A 160 18.25 -11.89 -37.82
N LYS A 161 18.61 -10.64 -38.11
CA LYS A 161 18.40 -10.07 -39.44
C LYS A 161 19.22 -10.81 -40.53
N ALA A 162 20.47 -11.12 -40.21
CA ALA A 162 21.36 -11.83 -41.15
C ALA A 162 20.88 -13.27 -41.39
N ILE A 163 20.57 -14.01 -40.35
CA ILE A 163 20.05 -15.39 -40.42
C ILE A 163 18.74 -15.45 -41.18
N LEU A 164 17.80 -14.53 -40.94
CA LEU A 164 16.54 -14.48 -41.68
C LEU A 164 16.75 -14.19 -43.19
N ALA A 165 17.71 -13.35 -43.53
CA ALA A 165 18.07 -13.07 -44.93
C ALA A 165 18.59 -14.34 -45.62
N ASP A 166 19.50 -15.06 -44.95
CA ASP A 166 20.07 -16.30 -45.49
C ASP A 166 19.04 -17.44 -45.60
N LEU A 167 18.15 -17.56 -44.59
CA LEU A 167 17.05 -18.53 -44.64
C LEU A 167 16.08 -18.24 -45.78
N LYS A 168 15.82 -16.98 -46.04
CA LYS A 168 14.99 -16.55 -47.18
C LYS A 168 15.65 -16.88 -48.54
N GLU A 169 16.94 -16.59 -48.65
CA GLU A 169 17.73 -16.92 -49.86
C GLU A 169 17.80 -18.43 -50.09
N GLY A 170 17.98 -19.21 -49.01
CA GLY A 170 18.00 -20.67 -49.07
C GLY A 170 16.63 -21.34 -49.23
N GLY A 171 15.53 -20.58 -49.20
CA GLY A 171 14.17 -21.12 -49.30
C GLY A 171 13.66 -21.81 -48.06
N PHE A 172 14.28 -21.55 -46.88
CA PHE A 172 13.91 -22.15 -45.59
C PHE A 172 13.02 -21.23 -44.74
N LEU A 173 12.80 -19.97 -45.11
CA LEU A 173 11.84 -19.07 -44.52
C LEU A 173 10.52 -19.12 -45.29
N LYS A 174 9.46 -19.70 -44.70
CA LYS A 174 8.15 -19.86 -45.30
C LYS A 174 7.30 -18.59 -45.18
N GLU A 175 7.13 -18.12 -43.97
CA GLU A 175 6.19 -17.03 -43.64
C GLU A 175 6.66 -16.24 -42.40
N ILE A 176 6.19 -15.00 -42.28
CA ILE A 176 6.40 -14.14 -41.14
C ILE A 176 5.02 -13.72 -40.64
N GLU A 177 4.62 -14.20 -39.46
CA GLU A 177 3.35 -13.88 -38.85
C GLU A 177 3.54 -12.86 -37.69
N PRO A 178 2.93 -11.66 -37.76
CA PRO A 178 3.01 -10.70 -36.67
C PRO A 178 2.38 -11.26 -35.38
N LEU A 179 3.07 -11.11 -34.25
CA LEU A 179 2.65 -11.62 -32.94
C LEU A 179 2.92 -10.59 -31.86
N LYS A 180 1.98 -10.45 -30.94
CA LYS A 180 2.26 -9.85 -29.64
C LYS A 180 2.58 -10.95 -28.65
N HIS A 181 3.72 -10.84 -27.99
CA HIS A 181 4.15 -11.82 -27.01
C HIS A 181 4.79 -11.17 -25.81
N GLU A 182 4.77 -11.86 -24.70
CA GLU A 182 5.44 -11.46 -23.48
C GLU A 182 6.94 -11.73 -23.59
N VAL A 183 7.75 -10.68 -23.39
CA VAL A 183 9.21 -10.75 -23.38
C VAL A 183 9.72 -10.52 -21.98
N GLY A 184 10.54 -11.42 -21.47
CA GLY A 184 11.20 -11.29 -20.18
C GLY A 184 12.17 -10.10 -20.18
N THR A 185 12.05 -9.23 -19.20
CA THR A 185 12.91 -8.05 -18.98
C THR A 185 13.42 -8.02 -17.55
N CYS A 186 14.57 -7.41 -17.34
CA CYS A 186 15.12 -7.20 -16.01
C CYS A 186 14.27 -6.17 -15.25
N TYR A 187 13.75 -6.51 -14.06
CA TYR A 187 12.93 -5.64 -13.23
C TYR A 187 13.59 -4.28 -12.89
N ARG A 188 14.93 -4.21 -12.96
CA ARG A 188 15.70 -3.02 -12.60
C ARG A 188 16.01 -2.09 -13.74
N CYS A 189 16.43 -2.64 -14.91
CA CYS A 189 16.89 -1.84 -16.04
C CYS A 189 16.05 -2.02 -17.30
N HIS A 190 15.02 -2.89 -17.27
CA HIS A 190 14.12 -3.20 -18.39
C HIS A 190 14.81 -3.71 -19.66
N SER A 191 16.07 -4.13 -19.55
CA SER A 191 16.76 -4.80 -20.65
C SER A 191 16.15 -6.17 -20.89
N THR A 192 16.00 -6.54 -22.16
CA THR A 192 15.55 -7.89 -22.57
C THR A 192 16.52 -8.95 -22.05
N ILE A 193 15.97 -10.02 -21.48
CA ILE A 193 16.75 -11.14 -20.95
C ILE A 193 17.02 -12.13 -22.09
N GLU A 194 18.29 -12.51 -22.23
CA GLU A 194 18.72 -13.58 -23.11
C GLU A 194 19.02 -14.83 -22.26
N PRO A 195 18.12 -15.83 -22.21
CA PRO A 195 18.36 -17.06 -21.48
C PRO A 195 19.60 -17.78 -21.99
N MET A 196 20.45 -18.22 -21.06
CA MET A 196 21.68 -18.93 -21.39
C MET A 196 22.12 -19.85 -20.26
N VAL A 197 22.54 -21.06 -20.57
CA VAL A 197 23.10 -21.99 -19.60
C VAL A 197 24.48 -21.48 -19.18
N SER A 198 24.68 -21.35 -17.86
CA SER A 198 25.94 -20.97 -17.24
C SER A 198 26.06 -21.60 -15.85
N LYS A 199 27.30 -21.80 -15.38
CA LYS A 199 27.53 -22.23 -13.99
C LYS A 199 27.09 -21.15 -13.04
N GLN A 200 26.23 -21.51 -12.09
CA GLN A 200 25.73 -20.63 -11.07
C GLN A 200 25.60 -21.40 -9.75
N TRP A 201 25.64 -20.66 -8.64
CA TRP A 201 25.31 -21.22 -7.33
C TRP A 201 23.80 -21.20 -7.12
N PHE A 202 23.25 -22.33 -6.70
CA PHE A 202 21.83 -22.49 -6.39
C PHE A 202 21.62 -22.97 -4.98
N VAL A 203 20.57 -22.45 -4.34
CA VAL A 203 20.00 -23.04 -3.15
C VAL A 203 18.90 -24.00 -3.58
N LYS A 204 19.00 -25.27 -3.15
CA LYS A 204 17.96 -26.27 -3.36
C LYS A 204 16.75 -25.93 -2.48
N MET A 205 15.66 -25.49 -3.11
CA MET A 205 14.54 -24.89 -2.40
C MET A 205 13.56 -25.90 -1.80
N GLU A 206 13.36 -27.06 -2.41
CA GLU A 206 12.37 -28.05 -1.96
C GLU A 206 12.44 -28.38 -0.44
N PRO A 207 13.63 -28.72 0.14
CA PRO A 207 13.74 -29.01 1.56
C PRO A 207 13.53 -27.81 2.47
N LEU A 208 13.69 -26.59 1.96
CA LEU A 208 13.49 -25.34 2.71
C LEU A 208 12.04 -24.84 2.59
N ALA A 209 11.42 -25.02 1.45
CA ALA A 209 10.06 -24.58 1.18
C ALA A 209 9.01 -25.37 1.99
N LYS A 210 9.20 -26.67 2.14
CA LYS A 210 8.24 -27.53 2.81
C LYS A 210 7.98 -27.11 4.27
N PRO A 211 8.98 -26.96 5.16
CA PRO A 211 8.73 -26.50 6.54
C PRO A 211 8.19 -25.05 6.57
N ALA A 212 8.59 -24.19 5.61
CA ALA A 212 8.11 -22.83 5.53
C ALA A 212 6.62 -22.75 5.13
N ILE A 213 6.15 -23.62 4.26
CA ILE A 213 4.73 -23.77 3.93
C ILE A 213 3.95 -24.29 5.15
N GLU A 214 4.47 -25.35 5.79
CA GLU A 214 3.81 -25.96 6.94
C GLU A 214 3.64 -25.00 8.11
N SER A 215 4.60 -24.13 8.41
CA SER A 215 4.53 -23.17 9.52
C SER A 215 3.38 -22.17 9.32
N VAL A 216 3.10 -21.78 8.07
CA VAL A 216 1.96 -20.89 7.74
C VAL A 216 0.64 -21.66 7.72
N GLU A 217 0.61 -22.86 7.14
CA GLU A 217 -0.61 -23.69 7.11
C GLU A 217 -1.07 -24.13 8.51
N LYS A 218 -0.13 -24.33 9.45
CA LYS A 218 -0.42 -24.61 10.87
C LYS A 218 -0.77 -23.37 11.68
N GLY A 219 -0.64 -22.17 11.13
CA GLY A 219 -0.94 -20.91 11.80
C GLY A 219 0.12 -20.45 12.80
N GLU A 220 1.35 -21.01 12.74
CA GLU A 220 2.50 -20.52 13.48
C GLU A 220 2.90 -19.12 13.01
N ILE A 221 2.75 -18.84 11.72
CA ILE A 221 2.92 -17.52 11.11
C ILE A 221 1.61 -17.09 10.48
N LYS A 222 1.14 -15.88 10.81
CA LYS A 222 -0.10 -15.30 10.31
C LYS A 222 0.19 -14.08 9.46
N PHE A 223 -0.56 -13.89 8.38
CA PHE A 223 -0.51 -12.69 7.55
C PHE A 223 -1.70 -11.79 7.86
N VAL A 224 -1.45 -10.53 8.05
CA VAL A 224 -2.48 -9.49 8.19
C VAL A 224 -2.33 -8.47 7.05
N PRO A 225 -3.34 -8.32 6.17
CA PRO A 225 -4.60 -9.06 6.09
C PRO A 225 -4.42 -10.51 5.59
N GLU A 226 -5.32 -11.38 6.00
CA GLU A 226 -5.28 -12.83 5.71
C GLU A 226 -5.18 -13.18 4.21
N ARG A 227 -5.69 -12.32 3.33
CA ARG A 227 -5.61 -12.53 1.86
C ARG A 227 -4.18 -12.77 1.37
N PHE A 228 -3.16 -12.24 2.04
CA PHE A 228 -1.76 -12.42 1.66
C PHE A 228 -1.20 -13.80 2.03
N THR A 229 -1.86 -14.56 2.89
CA THR A 229 -1.53 -15.96 3.14
C THR A 229 -1.56 -16.77 1.84
N LYS A 230 -2.61 -16.57 1.02
CA LYS A 230 -2.71 -17.25 -0.28
C LYS A 230 -1.59 -16.84 -1.23
N ASN A 231 -1.22 -15.55 -1.25
CA ASN A 231 -0.13 -15.06 -2.09
C ASN A 231 1.21 -15.71 -1.70
N TYR A 232 1.51 -15.75 -0.40
CA TYR A 232 2.71 -16.42 0.11
C TYR A 232 2.73 -17.92 -0.22
N LEU A 233 1.64 -18.64 0.05
CA LEU A 233 1.57 -20.08 -0.22
C LEU A 233 1.70 -20.40 -1.71
N ASN A 234 1.07 -19.62 -2.60
CA ASN A 234 1.22 -19.80 -4.04
C ASN A 234 2.67 -19.58 -4.48
N TRP A 235 3.32 -18.55 -3.95
CA TRP A 235 4.72 -18.27 -4.22
C TRP A 235 5.62 -19.44 -3.77
N MET A 236 5.45 -19.92 -2.54
CA MET A 236 6.27 -20.99 -1.98
C MET A 236 6.03 -22.35 -2.66
N LYS A 237 4.78 -22.67 -3.03
CA LYS A 237 4.43 -23.92 -3.74
C LYS A 237 4.95 -23.92 -5.19
N GLY A 238 5.08 -22.75 -5.79
CA GLY A 238 5.64 -22.58 -7.14
C GLY A 238 7.13 -22.27 -7.18
N THR A 239 7.83 -22.29 -6.04
CA THR A 239 9.25 -21.90 -6.00
C THR A 239 10.12 -22.93 -6.70
N ARG A 240 11.13 -22.43 -7.43
CA ARG A 240 12.22 -23.22 -8.05
C ARG A 240 13.50 -23.01 -7.27
N ASP A 241 14.53 -23.78 -7.60
CA ASP A 241 15.87 -23.61 -7.03
C ASP A 241 16.36 -22.19 -7.26
N TRP A 242 16.82 -21.55 -6.20
CA TRP A 242 17.14 -20.13 -6.17
C TRP A 242 18.61 -19.90 -6.58
N CYS A 243 18.83 -19.26 -7.73
CA CYS A 243 20.14 -18.78 -8.15
C CYS A 243 20.60 -17.64 -7.23
N ILE A 244 21.71 -17.85 -6.52
CA ILE A 244 22.26 -16.90 -5.53
C ILE A 244 23.53 -16.19 -5.97
N SER A 245 24.14 -16.57 -7.07
CA SER A 245 25.34 -15.92 -7.60
C SER A 245 25.00 -14.72 -8.48
N ARG A 246 25.78 -13.65 -8.33
CA ARG A 246 25.67 -12.41 -9.12
C ARG A 246 27.06 -11.99 -9.61
N GLN A 247 27.13 -11.56 -10.86
CA GLN A 247 28.35 -11.03 -11.48
C GLN A 247 28.43 -9.53 -11.25
N LEU A 248 28.55 -9.11 -9.97
CA LEU A 248 28.59 -7.72 -9.55
C LEU A 248 29.97 -7.36 -9.02
N TRP A 249 30.41 -6.14 -9.30
CA TRP A 249 31.68 -5.62 -8.75
C TRP A 249 31.61 -5.40 -7.24
N TRP A 250 30.46 -4.98 -6.72
CA TRP A 250 30.27 -4.68 -5.30
C TRP A 250 29.29 -5.68 -4.68
N GLY A 251 29.73 -6.29 -3.61
CA GLY A 251 28.94 -7.26 -2.84
C GLY A 251 29.84 -8.19 -2.03
N HIS A 252 29.22 -9.11 -1.28
CA HIS A 252 29.94 -10.12 -0.55
C HIS A 252 30.28 -11.29 -1.49
N GLN A 253 31.58 -11.48 -1.74
CA GLN A 253 32.10 -12.51 -2.61
C GLN A 253 31.77 -13.90 -2.07
N ILE A 254 31.43 -14.84 -2.96
CA ILE A 254 31.09 -16.20 -2.58
C ILE A 254 32.30 -16.87 -1.90
N PRO A 255 32.16 -17.42 -0.69
CA PRO A 255 33.27 -18.00 0.06
C PRO A 255 33.56 -19.44 -0.40
N ALA A 256 33.73 -19.63 -1.70
CA ALA A 256 34.08 -20.87 -2.33
C ALA A 256 35.44 -20.75 -3.03
N PHE A 257 36.28 -21.72 -2.88
CA PHE A 257 37.65 -21.74 -3.39
C PHE A 257 37.84 -23.02 -4.24
N TYR A 258 38.31 -22.83 -5.44
CA TYR A 258 38.58 -23.90 -6.39
C TYR A 258 40.07 -24.27 -6.35
N CYS A 259 40.39 -25.51 -6.07
CA CYS A 259 41.76 -25.97 -6.15
C CYS A 259 42.27 -25.98 -7.59
N ASP A 260 43.30 -25.21 -7.88
CA ASP A 260 43.85 -25.08 -9.24
C ASP A 260 44.52 -26.38 -9.74
N ASP A 261 44.95 -27.27 -8.79
CA ASP A 261 45.64 -28.52 -9.12
C ASP A 261 44.67 -29.67 -9.45
N CYS A 262 43.48 -29.75 -8.81
CA CYS A 262 42.57 -30.89 -8.99
C CYS A 262 41.09 -30.51 -9.22
N GLY A 263 40.72 -29.21 -9.21
CA GLY A 263 39.36 -28.73 -9.42
C GLY A 263 38.40 -28.94 -8.24
N GLU A 264 38.88 -29.39 -7.09
CA GLU A 264 38.05 -29.57 -5.89
C GLU A 264 37.52 -28.22 -5.38
N THR A 265 36.26 -28.19 -4.99
CA THR A 265 35.62 -26.97 -4.43
C THR A 265 35.62 -27.04 -2.91
N VAL A 266 36.19 -26.03 -2.26
CA VAL A 266 36.23 -25.92 -0.80
C VAL A 266 35.45 -24.65 -0.40
N VAL A 267 34.43 -24.82 0.46
CA VAL A 267 33.69 -23.68 1.03
C VAL A 267 34.27 -23.40 2.42
N ALA A 268 34.80 -22.18 2.61
CA ALA A 268 35.44 -21.79 3.86
C ALA A 268 35.34 -20.28 4.08
N LYS A 269 35.47 -19.80 5.34
CA LYS A 269 35.49 -18.37 5.67
C LYS A 269 36.71 -17.65 5.09
N GLU A 270 37.82 -18.34 5.03
CA GLU A 270 39.11 -17.85 4.55
C GLU A 270 39.67 -18.85 3.54
N MET A 271 40.63 -18.39 2.72
CA MET A 271 41.29 -19.25 1.72
C MET A 271 41.96 -20.43 2.39
N PRO A 272 41.64 -21.65 1.96
CA PRO A 272 42.25 -22.86 2.54
C PRO A 272 43.77 -22.92 2.28
N CYS A 273 44.52 -23.37 3.25
CA CYS A 273 45.96 -23.58 3.12
C CYS A 273 46.30 -24.85 2.31
N THR A 274 45.42 -25.84 2.33
CA THR A 274 45.67 -27.15 1.74
C THR A 274 44.38 -27.77 1.20
N CYS A 275 44.41 -28.30 0.01
CA CYS A 275 43.29 -29.02 -0.59
C CYS A 275 43.06 -30.37 0.10
N PRO A 276 41.82 -30.64 0.56
CA PRO A 276 41.50 -31.89 1.26
C PRO A 276 41.60 -33.12 0.35
N LYS A 277 41.56 -32.94 -0.97
CA LYS A 277 41.58 -34.05 -1.94
C LYS A 277 42.98 -34.38 -2.47
N CYS A 278 43.75 -33.38 -2.86
CA CYS A 278 45.06 -33.61 -3.49
C CYS A 278 46.26 -33.08 -2.70
N GLY A 279 46.05 -32.35 -1.61
CA GLY A 279 47.12 -31.74 -0.82
C GLY A 279 47.74 -30.48 -1.44
N GLY A 280 47.26 -30.03 -2.59
CA GLY A 280 47.72 -28.79 -3.24
C GLY A 280 47.40 -27.54 -2.43
N SER A 281 48.13 -26.43 -2.68
CA SER A 281 47.99 -25.18 -1.94
C SER A 281 47.56 -24.00 -2.83
N HIS A 282 47.26 -24.22 -4.09
CA HIS A 282 46.85 -23.20 -5.02
C HIS A 282 45.34 -23.19 -5.16
N PHE A 283 44.72 -22.03 -4.85
CA PHE A 283 43.27 -21.88 -4.91
C PHE A 283 42.91 -20.57 -5.61
N THR A 284 41.86 -20.64 -6.38
CA THR A 284 41.17 -19.47 -6.94
C THR A 284 39.81 -19.30 -6.28
N GLN A 285 39.50 -18.13 -5.69
CA GLN A 285 38.20 -17.87 -5.11
C GLN A 285 37.17 -17.62 -6.22
N ASP A 286 35.94 -18.05 -5.98
CA ASP A 286 34.82 -17.75 -6.87
C ASP A 286 34.71 -16.23 -7.10
N PRO A 287 34.66 -15.75 -8.38
CA PRO A 287 34.62 -14.32 -8.69
C PRO A 287 33.26 -13.69 -8.42
N ASP A 288 32.20 -14.48 -8.29
CA ASP A 288 30.83 -13.99 -8.13
C ASP A 288 30.55 -13.50 -6.69
N THR A 289 29.53 -12.69 -6.57
CA THR A 289 29.01 -12.22 -5.28
C THR A 289 27.68 -12.92 -4.98
N LEU A 290 27.30 -12.99 -3.70
CA LEU A 290 26.02 -13.50 -3.28
C LEU A 290 24.90 -12.47 -3.57
N ASP A 291 23.73 -12.97 -3.91
CA ASP A 291 22.49 -12.18 -4.00
C ASP A 291 22.26 -11.40 -2.71
N THR A 292 21.87 -10.14 -2.82
CA THR A 292 21.52 -9.28 -1.68
C THR A 292 20.51 -9.92 -0.74
N TRP A 293 19.54 -10.64 -1.28
CA TRP A 293 18.50 -11.30 -0.50
C TRP A 293 19.03 -12.50 0.32
N PHE A 294 20.19 -13.01 -0.02
CA PHE A 294 20.81 -14.11 0.74
C PHE A 294 21.19 -13.66 2.15
N SER A 295 21.83 -12.51 2.29
CA SER A 295 22.14 -11.94 3.61
C SER A 295 20.94 -11.26 4.25
N SER A 296 20.07 -10.60 3.47
CA SER A 296 18.86 -9.96 3.99
C SER A 296 17.88 -10.95 4.65
N ALA A 297 17.92 -12.21 4.24
CA ALA A 297 17.13 -13.28 4.86
C ALA A 297 17.52 -13.57 6.32
N LEU A 298 18.73 -13.18 6.71
CA LEU A 298 19.25 -13.41 8.07
C LEU A 298 18.82 -12.33 9.08
N TRP A 299 18.18 -11.24 8.61
CA TRP A 299 17.82 -10.08 9.42
C TRP A 299 17.21 -10.42 10.79
N PRO A 300 16.20 -11.30 10.91
CA PRO A 300 15.50 -11.50 12.17
C PRO A 300 16.38 -12.02 13.31
N PHE A 301 17.50 -12.66 13.01
CA PHE A 301 18.36 -13.28 14.00
C PHE A 301 19.82 -12.79 13.94
N SER A 302 20.34 -12.42 12.76
CA SER A 302 21.73 -11.95 12.65
C SER A 302 21.95 -10.60 13.35
N THR A 303 20.97 -9.69 13.30
CA THR A 303 21.01 -8.40 13.99
C THR A 303 20.97 -8.51 15.52
N LEU A 304 20.55 -9.65 16.03
CA LEU A 304 20.45 -9.96 17.45
C LEU A 304 21.67 -10.76 17.98
N GLY A 305 22.70 -10.91 17.14
CA GLY A 305 23.97 -11.52 17.51
C GLY A 305 24.19 -12.95 17.05
N TRP A 306 23.24 -13.58 16.33
CA TRP A 306 23.50 -14.88 15.71
C TRP A 306 24.75 -14.79 14.78
N PRO A 307 25.65 -15.78 14.75
CA PRO A 307 25.53 -17.15 15.25
C PRO A 307 25.95 -17.39 16.71
N ASN A 308 26.17 -16.32 17.51
CA ASN A 308 26.39 -16.47 18.92
C ASN A 308 25.05 -16.77 19.63
N GLU A 309 24.80 -18.04 19.93
CA GLU A 309 23.58 -18.48 20.60
C GLU A 309 23.47 -17.99 22.06
N ASP A 310 24.58 -17.51 22.63
CA ASP A 310 24.59 -16.92 23.97
C ASP A 310 24.29 -15.44 24.02
N SER A 311 24.06 -14.80 22.87
CA SER A 311 23.64 -13.39 22.82
C SER A 311 22.36 -13.15 23.63
N ALA A 312 22.41 -12.17 24.53
CA ALA A 312 21.27 -11.79 25.36
C ALA A 312 20.10 -11.29 24.51
N ASP A 313 20.39 -10.49 23.47
CA ASP A 313 19.39 -9.96 22.56
C ASP A 313 18.71 -11.07 21.75
N LEU A 314 19.47 -12.05 21.26
CA LEU A 314 18.91 -13.20 20.55
C LEU A 314 17.97 -14.01 21.45
N LYS A 315 18.37 -14.26 22.70
CA LYS A 315 17.55 -15.02 23.67
C LYS A 315 16.27 -14.27 24.06
N TYR A 316 16.29 -12.93 24.08
CA TYR A 316 15.18 -12.13 24.51
C TYR A 316 14.22 -11.76 23.37
N PHE A 317 14.74 -11.35 22.21
CA PHE A 317 13.93 -10.80 21.12
C PHE A 317 13.59 -11.79 20.01
N TYR A 318 14.25 -12.95 19.93
CA TYR A 318 13.98 -13.93 18.88
C TYR A 318 13.25 -15.16 19.44
N PRO A 319 12.16 -15.65 18.78
CA PRO A 319 11.47 -15.05 17.63
C PRO A 319 10.82 -13.71 17.94
N THR A 320 10.68 -12.84 16.93
CA THR A 320 9.98 -11.57 17.08
C THR A 320 8.45 -11.77 17.00
N ASN A 321 7.67 -10.81 17.49
CA ASN A 321 6.21 -10.91 17.45
C ASN A 321 5.65 -10.51 16.08
N THR A 322 6.11 -9.37 15.56
CA THR A 322 5.53 -8.80 14.33
C THR A 322 6.61 -8.30 13.39
N LEU A 323 6.51 -8.72 12.12
CA LEU A 323 7.22 -8.13 10.99
C LEU A 323 6.24 -7.22 10.23
N VAL A 324 6.66 -5.99 9.93
CA VAL A 324 5.87 -5.04 9.11
C VAL A 324 6.60 -4.80 7.80
N THR A 325 5.93 -5.01 6.65
CA THR A 325 6.54 -4.84 5.33
C THR A 325 5.49 -4.59 4.25
N GLY A 326 5.95 -4.14 3.06
CA GLY A 326 5.10 -4.03 1.87
C GLY A 326 4.78 -5.37 1.23
N TYR A 327 3.66 -5.43 0.52
CA TYR A 327 3.25 -6.67 -0.16
C TYR A 327 4.19 -7.05 -1.32
N ASP A 328 4.91 -6.12 -1.89
CA ASP A 328 5.77 -6.31 -3.06
C ASP A 328 7.05 -7.09 -2.77
N ILE A 329 7.41 -7.30 -1.50
CA ILE A 329 8.59 -8.07 -1.10
C ILE A 329 8.25 -9.31 -0.25
N ILE A 330 7.01 -9.80 -0.31
CA ILE A 330 6.64 -11.07 0.34
C ILE A 330 7.48 -12.22 -0.20
N GLY A 331 7.62 -12.35 -1.51
CA GLY A 331 8.44 -13.37 -2.14
C GLY A 331 9.95 -13.13 -1.99
N PHE A 332 10.40 -11.88 -2.02
CA PHE A 332 11.82 -11.55 -1.97
C PHE A 332 12.40 -11.60 -0.57
N TRP A 333 11.69 -11.12 0.42
CA TRP A 333 12.22 -10.95 1.77
C TRP A 333 11.52 -11.82 2.80
N VAL A 334 10.18 -11.75 2.90
CA VAL A 334 9.44 -12.48 3.93
C VAL A 334 9.65 -13.98 3.82
N SER A 335 9.48 -14.55 2.62
CA SER A 335 9.67 -15.98 2.38
C SER A 335 11.07 -16.44 2.74
N ARG A 336 12.09 -15.63 2.37
CA ARG A 336 13.49 -15.92 2.64
C ARG A 336 13.84 -15.86 4.11
N MET A 337 13.29 -14.90 4.86
CA MET A 337 13.45 -14.87 6.32
C MET A 337 12.82 -16.09 6.99
N ILE A 338 11.63 -16.52 6.53
CA ILE A 338 10.93 -17.67 7.10
C ILE A 338 11.74 -18.95 6.91
N PHE A 339 12.12 -19.30 5.68
CA PHE A 339 12.85 -20.55 5.47
C PHE A 339 14.27 -20.51 6.05
N SER A 340 14.94 -19.35 6.05
CA SER A 340 16.26 -19.20 6.68
C SER A 340 16.18 -19.32 8.20
N GLY A 341 15.18 -18.68 8.83
CA GLY A 341 14.93 -18.80 10.26
C GLY A 341 14.72 -20.26 10.68
N LEU A 342 13.83 -20.96 9.98
CA LEU A 342 13.55 -22.37 10.23
C LEU A 342 14.79 -23.26 10.01
N ALA A 343 15.57 -22.99 8.94
CA ALA A 343 16.76 -23.80 8.62
C ALA A 343 17.91 -23.59 9.60
N TYR A 344 18.16 -22.35 10.05
CA TYR A 344 19.30 -22.03 10.89
C TYR A 344 19.03 -22.09 12.39
N THR A 345 17.80 -21.77 12.82
CA THR A 345 17.45 -21.68 14.24
C THR A 345 16.43 -22.75 14.68
N GLY A 346 15.81 -23.45 13.72
CA GLY A 346 14.74 -24.42 13.99
C GLY A 346 13.41 -23.77 14.42
N LYS A 347 13.29 -22.43 14.35
CA LYS A 347 12.11 -21.68 14.80
C LYS A 347 11.62 -20.74 13.71
N ALA A 348 10.30 -20.52 13.66
CA ALA A 348 9.72 -19.45 12.88
C ALA A 348 10.26 -18.09 13.36
N PRO A 349 10.68 -17.19 12.46
CA PRO A 349 11.35 -15.95 12.87
C PRO A 349 10.44 -14.90 13.48
N PHE A 350 9.12 -14.98 13.25
CA PHE A 350 8.08 -14.07 13.75
C PHE A 350 6.71 -14.75 13.73
N ASP A 351 5.77 -14.24 14.55
CA ASP A 351 4.40 -14.79 14.64
C ASP A 351 3.47 -14.18 13.61
N THR A 352 3.60 -12.88 13.37
CA THR A 352 2.69 -12.11 12.51
C THR A 352 3.46 -11.31 11.46
N VAL A 353 2.97 -11.36 10.23
CA VAL A 353 3.43 -10.51 9.11
C VAL A 353 2.35 -9.50 8.80
N CYS A 354 2.54 -8.27 9.25
CA CYS A 354 1.65 -7.15 8.94
C CYS A 354 2.05 -6.52 7.60
N ILE A 355 1.18 -6.65 6.62
CA ILE A 355 1.41 -6.16 5.26
C ILE A 355 0.77 -4.79 5.07
N HIS A 356 1.57 -3.81 4.64
CA HIS A 356 1.09 -2.51 4.22
C HIS A 356 1.11 -2.36 2.69
N GLY A 357 0.35 -1.39 2.19
CA GLY A 357 0.38 -0.99 0.78
C GLY A 357 1.55 -0.07 0.45
N ILE A 358 1.66 0.33 -0.81
CA ILE A 358 2.67 1.25 -1.30
C ILE A 358 2.07 2.63 -1.46
N VAL A 359 2.86 3.68 -1.18
CA VAL A 359 2.46 5.05 -1.46
C VAL A 359 2.63 5.33 -2.95
N ARG A 360 1.55 5.76 -3.59
CA ARG A 360 1.50 6.11 -5.01
C ARG A 360 1.42 7.63 -5.17
N ASP A 361 1.76 8.13 -6.35
CA ASP A 361 1.60 9.54 -6.66
C ASP A 361 0.11 9.96 -6.66
N SER A 362 -0.17 11.25 -6.81
CA SER A 362 -1.53 11.81 -6.83
C SER A 362 -2.43 11.23 -7.93
N GLN A 363 -1.83 10.68 -9.00
CA GLN A 363 -2.54 10.03 -10.10
C GLN A 363 -2.71 8.51 -9.89
N GLY A 364 -2.15 7.96 -8.81
CA GLY A 364 -2.22 6.54 -8.47
C GLY A 364 -1.14 5.68 -9.15
N ARG A 365 -0.10 6.29 -9.76
CA ARG A 365 1.01 5.56 -10.37
C ARG A 365 2.07 5.21 -9.32
N LYS A 366 2.74 4.07 -9.49
CA LYS A 366 3.89 3.69 -8.66
C LYS A 366 4.99 4.76 -8.82
N MET A 367 5.54 5.22 -7.70
CA MET A 367 6.67 6.16 -7.73
C MET A 367 7.94 5.43 -8.17
N SER A 368 8.66 6.01 -9.13
CA SER A 368 9.94 5.49 -9.60
C SER A 368 10.89 6.61 -10.01
N LYS A 369 12.18 6.34 -9.96
CA LYS A 369 13.22 7.29 -10.40
C LYS A 369 13.08 7.60 -11.90
N SER A 370 12.70 6.62 -12.71
CA SER A 370 12.53 6.76 -14.15
C SER A 370 11.37 7.68 -14.54
N LEU A 371 10.29 7.70 -13.73
CA LEU A 371 9.14 8.58 -13.96
C LEU A 371 9.34 9.98 -13.34
N GLY A 372 10.36 10.18 -12.51
CA GLY A 372 10.58 11.46 -11.83
C GLY A 372 9.42 11.91 -10.94
N ASN A 373 8.54 10.99 -10.51
CA ASN A 373 7.34 11.27 -9.70
C ASN A 373 7.54 10.91 -8.22
N GLY A 374 8.79 10.64 -7.82
CA GLY A 374 9.13 10.40 -6.42
C GLY A 374 8.99 11.67 -5.58
N ILE A 375 8.49 11.52 -4.36
CA ILE A 375 8.36 12.59 -3.38
C ILE A 375 9.40 12.33 -2.30
N ASP A 376 10.29 13.31 -2.08
CA ASP A 376 11.27 13.22 -1.02
C ASP A 376 10.60 13.49 0.33
N PRO A 377 10.57 12.51 1.26
CA PRO A 377 9.99 12.70 2.57
C PRO A 377 10.70 13.80 3.39
N LEU A 378 11.99 14.05 3.16
CA LEU A 378 12.74 15.10 3.88
C LEU A 378 12.27 16.49 3.47
N GLU A 379 11.93 16.72 2.21
CA GLU A 379 11.34 17.98 1.76
C GLU A 379 9.96 18.22 2.39
N VAL A 380 9.13 17.18 2.45
CA VAL A 380 7.83 17.24 3.12
C VAL A 380 7.97 17.51 4.61
N ILE A 381 8.93 16.88 5.28
CA ILE A 381 9.23 17.11 6.71
C ILE A 381 9.69 18.53 6.94
N ALA A 382 10.56 19.08 6.08
CA ALA A 382 11.04 20.46 6.19
C ALA A 382 9.89 21.49 6.07
N GLN A 383 8.88 21.18 5.25
CA GLN A 383 7.76 22.09 5.00
C GLN A 383 6.62 21.96 6.03
N TYR A 384 6.28 20.75 6.45
CA TYR A 384 5.07 20.46 7.24
C TYR A 384 5.36 19.87 8.63
N GLY A 385 6.58 19.39 8.87
CA GLY A 385 6.96 18.67 10.07
C GLY A 385 6.81 17.16 9.96
N ALA A 386 7.63 16.42 10.71
CA ALA A 386 7.65 14.95 10.68
C ALA A 386 6.33 14.32 11.12
N ASP A 387 5.71 14.87 12.17
CA ASP A 387 4.43 14.36 12.70
C ASP A 387 3.29 14.47 11.68
N ALA A 388 3.28 15.54 10.88
CA ALA A 388 2.26 15.73 9.84
C ALA A 388 2.38 14.65 8.75
N LEU A 389 3.59 14.34 8.31
CA LEU A 389 3.83 13.28 7.34
C LEU A 389 3.48 11.90 7.92
N ARG A 390 3.94 11.60 9.14
CA ARG A 390 3.67 10.32 9.82
C ARG A 390 2.17 10.08 9.99
N PHE A 391 1.45 11.10 10.44
CA PHE A 391 0.01 11.01 10.65
C PHE A 391 -0.74 10.81 9.34
N MET A 392 -0.40 11.56 8.29
CA MET A 392 -1.00 11.43 6.95
C MET A 392 -0.82 10.02 6.37
N LEU A 393 0.34 9.38 6.61
CA LEU A 393 0.61 8.03 6.10
C LEU A 393 -0.24 6.95 6.78
N LEU A 394 -0.75 7.23 7.98
CA LEU A 394 -1.59 6.28 8.74
C LEU A 394 -3.07 6.63 8.69
N ASP A 395 -3.43 7.92 8.68
CA ASP A 395 -4.82 8.36 8.67
C ASP A 395 -5.56 7.92 7.40
N GLY A 396 -6.57 7.08 7.59
CA GLY A 396 -7.35 6.46 6.51
C GLY A 396 -6.61 5.33 5.77
N SER A 397 -5.46 4.87 6.29
CA SER A 397 -4.80 3.67 5.77
C SER A 397 -5.61 2.42 6.09
N THR A 398 -5.59 1.46 5.17
CA THR A 398 -6.16 0.13 5.37
C THR A 398 -5.07 -0.91 5.13
N PRO A 399 -4.89 -1.90 6.00
CA PRO A 399 -3.84 -2.91 5.84
C PRO A 399 -3.81 -3.53 4.44
N GLY A 400 -2.63 -3.57 3.84
CA GLY A 400 -2.39 -4.15 2.52
C GLY A 400 -2.92 -3.39 1.31
N ASN A 401 -3.49 -2.20 1.48
CA ASN A 401 -3.98 -1.37 0.39
C ASN A 401 -3.04 -0.20 0.11
N ASP A 402 -2.85 0.10 -1.18
CA ASP A 402 -2.09 1.27 -1.60
C ASP A 402 -2.80 2.56 -1.22
N MET A 403 -2.02 3.58 -0.91
CA MET A 403 -2.54 4.92 -0.70
C MET A 403 -1.95 5.90 -1.71
N ARG A 404 -2.72 6.96 -2.01
CA ARG A 404 -2.24 8.06 -2.84
C ARG A 404 -1.71 9.17 -1.95
N TYR A 405 -0.52 9.65 -2.25
CA TYR A 405 0.01 10.83 -1.61
C TYR A 405 -0.89 12.04 -1.89
N SER A 406 -1.15 12.83 -0.85
CA SER A 406 -1.95 14.04 -0.94
C SER A 406 -1.37 15.13 -0.05
N GLU A 407 -0.86 16.19 -0.66
CA GLU A 407 -0.33 17.36 0.06
C GLU A 407 -1.40 18.00 0.95
N LYS A 408 -2.66 18.04 0.50
CA LYS A 408 -3.80 18.53 1.30
C LYS A 408 -4.01 17.73 2.59
N LYS A 409 -3.77 16.42 2.57
CA LYS A 409 -3.83 15.59 3.78
C LYS A 409 -2.68 15.87 4.72
N VAL A 410 -1.47 16.12 4.22
CA VAL A 410 -0.33 16.52 5.04
C VAL A 410 -0.60 17.88 5.70
N GLU A 411 -1.15 18.84 4.94
CA GLU A 411 -1.56 20.13 5.46
C GLU A 411 -2.65 20.02 6.54
N ALA A 412 -3.63 19.14 6.34
CA ALA A 412 -4.67 18.87 7.35
C ALA A 412 -4.07 18.29 8.65
N ALA A 413 -3.11 17.37 8.53
CA ALA A 413 -2.39 16.81 9.68
C ALA A 413 -1.54 17.87 10.41
N ARG A 414 -0.89 18.79 9.68
CA ARG A 414 -0.22 19.94 10.31
C ARG A 414 -1.21 20.85 11.04
N ASN A 415 -2.37 21.11 10.45
CA ASN A 415 -3.41 21.95 11.08
C ASN A 415 -3.96 21.28 12.35
N PHE A 416 -4.08 19.95 12.36
CA PHE A 416 -4.41 19.17 13.55
C PHE A 416 -3.35 19.35 14.66
N ALA A 417 -2.06 19.22 14.32
CA ALA A 417 -0.98 19.49 15.25
C ALA A 417 -1.04 20.90 15.82
N ASN A 418 -1.28 21.91 14.98
CA ASN A 418 -1.44 23.30 15.41
C ASN A 418 -2.65 23.50 16.34
N LYS A 419 -3.76 22.81 16.08
CA LYS A 419 -4.94 22.87 16.94
C LYS A 419 -4.65 22.27 18.32
N LEU A 420 -3.97 21.13 18.36
CA LEU A 420 -3.54 20.49 19.61
C LEU A 420 -2.57 21.39 20.41
N TRP A 421 -1.60 22.01 19.73
CA TRP A 421 -0.69 22.97 20.35
C TRP A 421 -1.44 24.13 21.01
N ASN A 422 -2.37 24.75 20.28
CA ASN A 422 -3.14 25.88 20.80
C ASN A 422 -4.09 25.45 21.96
N ALA A 423 -4.66 24.26 21.89
CA ALA A 423 -5.47 23.69 22.97
C ALA A 423 -4.63 23.48 24.23
N THR A 424 -3.46 22.89 24.12
CA THR A 424 -2.52 22.72 25.24
C THR A 424 -2.09 24.05 25.84
N ARG A 425 -1.75 25.01 24.98
CA ARG A 425 -1.40 26.37 25.42
C ARG A 425 -2.55 27.02 26.19
N PHE A 426 -3.79 26.89 25.72
CA PHE A 426 -4.97 27.39 26.44
C PHE A 426 -5.08 26.75 27.82
N VAL A 427 -4.92 25.45 27.93
CA VAL A 427 -4.98 24.73 29.21
C VAL A 427 -3.91 25.29 30.17
N LEU A 428 -2.64 25.31 29.75
CA LEU A 428 -1.53 25.77 30.56
C LEU A 428 -1.70 27.23 31.05
N MET A 429 -2.21 28.11 30.22
CA MET A 429 -2.47 29.52 30.58
C MET A 429 -3.55 29.70 31.64
N ASN A 430 -4.39 28.69 31.87
CA ASN A 430 -5.47 28.72 32.85
C ASN A 430 -5.13 27.97 34.17
N LEU A 431 -3.91 27.42 34.28
CA LEU A 431 -3.43 26.75 35.47
C LEU A 431 -2.80 27.77 36.45
N PRO A 432 -3.10 27.70 37.74
CA PRO A 432 -2.36 28.45 38.76
C PRO A 432 -0.97 27.84 39.01
N GLU A 433 -0.06 28.60 39.58
CA GLU A 433 1.32 28.17 39.84
C GLU A 433 1.40 26.96 40.79
N ASP A 434 0.45 26.81 41.70
CA ASP A 434 0.36 25.72 42.68
C ASP A 434 -0.55 24.57 42.24
N PHE A 435 -0.88 24.48 40.98
CA PHE A 435 -1.76 23.46 40.43
C PHE A 435 -1.28 22.04 40.73
N GLN A 436 -2.20 21.21 41.20
CA GLN A 436 -1.95 19.79 41.50
C GLN A 436 -2.69 18.92 40.49
N PRO A 437 -1.98 18.10 39.67
CA PRO A 437 -2.62 17.21 38.71
C PRO A 437 -3.36 16.06 39.40
N GLY A 438 -4.26 15.42 38.67
CA GLY A 438 -5.05 14.28 39.10
C GLY A 438 -6.54 14.55 39.00
N LEU A 439 -7.36 13.52 38.83
CA LEU A 439 -8.80 13.67 38.85
C LEU A 439 -9.30 14.07 40.23
N PRO A 440 -10.34 14.93 40.35
CA PRO A 440 -11.04 15.18 41.59
C PRO A 440 -11.86 13.96 41.97
N GLU A 441 -12.43 13.99 43.20
CA GLU A 441 -13.40 13.01 43.65
C GLU A 441 -14.63 13.02 42.71
N GLU A 442 -15.22 11.84 42.46
CA GLU A 442 -16.36 11.69 41.56
C GLU A 442 -17.54 12.60 41.89
N SER A 443 -17.78 12.83 43.17
CA SER A 443 -18.85 13.72 43.67
C SER A 443 -18.73 15.17 43.23
N LYS A 444 -17.54 15.60 42.76
CA LYS A 444 -17.26 16.95 42.27
C LYS A 444 -17.38 17.05 40.73
N LEU A 445 -17.46 15.92 40.05
CA LEU A 445 -17.61 15.88 38.60
C LEU A 445 -19.04 16.22 38.20
N ASP A 446 -19.20 17.18 37.30
CA ASP A 446 -20.50 17.44 36.69
C ASP A 446 -20.76 16.50 35.49
N MET A 447 -21.97 16.64 34.93
CA MET A 447 -22.38 15.80 33.78
C MET A 447 -21.44 15.97 32.57
N SER A 448 -20.87 17.15 32.33
CA SER A 448 -19.95 17.39 31.21
C SER A 448 -18.57 16.79 31.45
N ASP A 449 -18.12 16.74 32.71
CA ASP A 449 -16.87 16.07 33.09
C ASP A 449 -16.99 14.56 32.89
N LYS A 450 -18.08 13.97 33.39
CA LYS A 450 -18.39 12.55 33.23
C LYS A 450 -18.50 12.18 31.74
N TRP A 451 -19.16 13.03 30.96
CA TRP A 451 -19.26 12.84 29.50
C TRP A 451 -17.89 12.78 28.82
N VAL A 452 -16.99 13.74 29.01
CA VAL A 452 -15.69 13.75 28.35
C VAL A 452 -14.80 12.61 28.82
N LEU A 453 -14.84 12.26 30.10
CA LEU A 453 -14.10 11.13 30.66
C LEU A 453 -14.59 9.80 30.09
N THR A 454 -15.92 9.63 29.95
CA THR A 454 -16.49 8.45 29.27
C THR A 454 -16.07 8.37 27.81
N LYS A 455 -16.11 9.47 27.05
CA LYS A 455 -15.63 9.51 25.68
C LYS A 455 -14.14 9.14 25.55
N LEU A 456 -13.30 9.68 26.44
CA LEU A 456 -11.89 9.34 26.50
C LEU A 456 -11.68 7.84 26.75
N ASN A 457 -12.40 7.31 27.71
CA ASN A 457 -12.34 5.90 28.12
C ASN A 457 -12.74 4.96 26.97
N GLN A 458 -13.84 5.28 26.28
CA GLN A 458 -14.30 4.55 25.10
C GLN A 458 -13.28 4.59 23.96
N VAL A 459 -12.65 5.75 23.71
CA VAL A 459 -11.62 5.90 22.69
C VAL A 459 -10.38 5.08 23.03
N ALA A 460 -9.95 5.06 24.30
CA ALA A 460 -8.82 4.26 24.75
C ALA A 460 -9.05 2.77 24.50
N GLY A 461 -10.23 2.25 24.86
CA GLY A 461 -10.60 0.86 24.58
C GLY A 461 -10.67 0.55 23.10
N ALA A 462 -11.35 1.39 22.32
CA ALA A 462 -11.52 1.18 20.90
C ALA A 462 -10.19 1.31 20.10
N MET A 463 -9.27 2.16 20.53
CA MET A 463 -7.94 2.26 19.94
C MET A 463 -7.10 1.02 20.24
N THR A 464 -7.16 0.52 21.48
CA THR A 464 -6.46 -0.71 21.86
C THR A 464 -6.93 -1.88 20.99
N ASP A 465 -8.25 -2.05 20.86
CA ASP A 465 -8.83 -3.09 20.00
C ASP A 465 -8.40 -2.95 18.53
N ASN A 466 -8.46 -1.75 17.97
CA ASN A 466 -7.99 -1.53 16.58
C ASN A 466 -6.49 -1.81 16.42
N LEU A 467 -5.64 -1.42 17.38
CA LEU A 467 -4.20 -1.68 17.29
C LEU A 467 -3.89 -3.17 17.43
N ASP A 468 -4.59 -3.90 18.28
CA ASP A 468 -4.47 -5.36 18.42
C ASP A 468 -4.86 -6.10 17.12
N HIS A 469 -5.75 -5.51 16.32
CA HIS A 469 -6.13 -6.01 14.99
C HIS A 469 -5.33 -5.38 13.83
N PHE A 470 -4.27 -4.63 14.11
CA PHE A 470 -3.45 -3.92 13.11
C PHE A 470 -4.22 -2.89 12.26
N GLU A 471 -5.32 -2.35 12.77
CA GLU A 471 -6.15 -1.33 12.12
C GLU A 471 -5.69 0.08 12.50
N MET A 472 -4.42 0.39 12.26
CA MET A 472 -3.76 1.63 12.68
C MET A 472 -4.45 2.90 12.16
N GLY A 473 -4.99 2.84 10.93
CA GLY A 473 -5.73 3.97 10.34
C GLY A 473 -7.02 4.28 11.08
N LEU A 474 -7.74 3.26 11.58
CA LEU A 474 -8.95 3.45 12.39
C LEU A 474 -8.60 3.99 13.77
N ALA A 475 -7.54 3.51 14.39
CA ALA A 475 -7.05 4.06 15.67
C ALA A 475 -6.66 5.54 15.54
N ALA A 476 -5.91 5.90 14.47
CA ALA A 476 -5.55 7.29 14.18
C ALA A 476 -6.78 8.20 14.00
N ALA A 477 -7.79 7.74 13.24
CA ALA A 477 -9.02 8.49 13.04
C ALA A 477 -9.81 8.71 14.34
N LYS A 478 -9.87 7.70 15.22
CA LYS A 478 -10.57 7.80 16.51
C LYS A 478 -9.94 8.85 17.42
N ILE A 479 -8.61 8.84 17.58
CA ILE A 479 -7.95 9.83 18.43
C ILE A 479 -7.99 11.23 17.82
N ASN A 480 -7.93 11.35 16.50
CA ASN A 480 -8.11 12.63 15.82
C ASN A 480 -9.50 13.21 16.11
N SER A 481 -10.57 12.44 15.87
CA SER A 481 -11.93 12.89 16.14
C SER A 481 -12.15 13.22 17.62
N PHE A 482 -11.61 12.42 18.52
CA PHE A 482 -11.71 12.73 19.95
C PHE A 482 -11.05 14.08 20.30
N ILE A 483 -9.80 14.29 19.88
CA ILE A 483 -9.08 15.54 20.18
C ILE A 483 -9.75 16.72 19.48
N TRP A 484 -10.11 16.58 18.22
CA TRP A 484 -10.67 17.69 17.44
C TRP A 484 -12.09 18.04 17.87
N ASP A 485 -13.00 17.06 17.78
CA ASP A 485 -14.43 17.30 17.92
C ASP A 485 -14.89 17.30 19.37
N VAL A 486 -14.36 16.36 20.21
CA VAL A 486 -14.82 16.22 21.59
C VAL A 486 -14.04 17.16 22.51
N TYR A 487 -12.72 17.08 22.51
CA TYR A 487 -11.91 17.84 23.45
C TYR A 487 -11.83 19.32 23.08
N CYS A 488 -11.40 19.63 21.84
CA CYS A 488 -11.18 21.03 21.44
C CYS A 488 -12.47 21.80 21.14
N ASP A 489 -13.40 21.21 20.37
CA ASP A 489 -14.57 21.94 19.91
C ASP A 489 -15.68 22.02 20.99
N TRP A 490 -15.73 21.02 21.88
CA TRP A 490 -16.73 21.01 22.92
C TRP A 490 -16.16 21.20 24.32
N PHE A 491 -15.31 20.30 24.81
CA PHE A 491 -14.97 20.28 26.23
C PHE A 491 -14.20 21.53 26.68
N ILE A 492 -13.21 22.00 25.89
CA ILE A 492 -12.53 23.27 26.19
C ILE A 492 -13.52 24.43 26.25
N GLU A 493 -14.46 24.51 25.33
CA GLU A 493 -15.47 25.57 25.33
C GLU A 493 -16.45 25.45 26.53
N ILE A 494 -16.82 24.23 26.92
CA ILE A 494 -17.63 23.91 28.07
C ILE A 494 -16.92 24.31 29.39
N ALA A 495 -15.62 24.09 29.49
CA ALA A 495 -14.82 24.45 30.64
C ALA A 495 -14.71 25.98 30.87
N LYS A 496 -14.74 26.80 29.81
CA LYS A 496 -14.53 28.25 29.91
C LYS A 496 -15.52 28.97 30.92
N PRO A 497 -16.83 28.73 30.92
CA PRO A 497 -17.72 29.30 31.93
C PRO A 497 -17.31 28.96 33.36
N ARG A 498 -16.91 27.72 33.57
CA ARG A 498 -16.51 27.21 34.91
C ARG A 498 -15.19 27.82 35.37
N LEU A 499 -14.22 27.94 34.48
CA LEU A 499 -12.94 28.62 34.74
C LEU A 499 -13.12 30.10 35.13
N ASN A 500 -14.19 30.76 34.66
CA ASN A 500 -14.50 32.16 34.87
C ASN A 500 -15.69 32.41 35.82
N SER A 501 -16.18 31.37 36.49
CA SER A 501 -17.41 31.47 37.36
C SER A 501 -17.21 32.25 38.65
N GLY A 502 -15.97 32.42 39.11
CA GLY A 502 -15.67 32.93 40.44
C GLY A 502 -15.75 31.86 41.54
N ASP A 503 -16.23 30.67 41.24
CA ASP A 503 -16.27 29.51 42.12
C ASP A 503 -14.94 28.74 42.02
N ALA A 504 -14.11 28.78 43.05
CA ALA A 504 -12.77 28.19 43.04
C ALA A 504 -12.80 26.67 42.93
N GLU A 505 -13.83 25.99 43.48
CA GLU A 505 -13.92 24.54 43.39
C GLU A 505 -14.32 24.07 42.00
N GLN A 506 -15.32 24.71 41.40
CA GLN A 506 -15.69 24.40 40.01
C GLN A 506 -14.55 24.66 39.02
N ALA A 507 -13.80 25.75 39.23
CA ALA A 507 -12.66 26.09 38.41
C ALA A 507 -11.51 25.08 38.56
N ASP A 508 -11.21 24.62 39.78
CA ASP A 508 -10.19 23.59 40.03
C ASP A 508 -10.58 22.26 39.41
N THR A 509 -11.85 21.82 39.61
CA THR A 509 -12.37 20.61 38.97
C THR A 509 -12.22 20.66 37.46
N ALA A 510 -12.62 21.74 36.80
CA ALA A 510 -12.48 21.90 35.35
C ALA A 510 -11.02 21.82 34.86
N ARG A 511 -10.09 22.47 35.61
CA ARG A 511 -8.65 22.42 35.30
C ARG A 511 -8.11 21.00 35.41
N ARG A 512 -8.43 20.29 36.47
CA ARG A 512 -7.99 18.89 36.68
C ARG A 512 -8.47 17.97 35.59
N VAL A 513 -9.75 18.05 35.20
CA VAL A 513 -10.30 17.25 34.11
C VAL A 513 -9.65 17.61 32.76
N LEU A 514 -9.47 18.92 32.46
CA LEU A 514 -8.78 19.38 31.27
C LEU A 514 -7.37 18.78 31.15
N VAL A 515 -6.57 18.84 32.20
CA VAL A 515 -5.21 18.31 32.23
C VAL A 515 -5.19 16.79 32.13
N TYR A 516 -6.06 16.12 32.88
CA TYR A 516 -6.14 14.64 32.84
C TYR A 516 -6.50 14.11 31.47
N VAL A 517 -7.52 14.68 30.83
CA VAL A 517 -7.95 14.28 29.48
C VAL A 517 -6.84 14.54 28.46
N LEU A 518 -6.15 15.68 28.57
CA LEU A 518 -5.04 16.03 27.69
C LEU A 518 -3.86 15.06 27.86
N ASP A 519 -3.46 14.75 29.09
CA ASP A 519 -2.39 13.77 29.38
C ASP A 519 -2.67 12.43 28.71
N LYS A 520 -3.88 11.90 28.90
CA LYS A 520 -4.27 10.62 28.29
C LYS A 520 -4.38 10.69 26.77
N ALA A 521 -4.93 11.76 26.23
CA ALA A 521 -5.02 11.96 24.77
C ALA A 521 -3.65 12.06 24.12
N LEU A 522 -2.68 12.72 24.76
CA LEU A 522 -1.29 12.79 24.26
C LEU A 522 -0.65 11.39 24.24
N LYS A 523 -0.86 10.59 25.29
CA LYS A 523 -0.36 9.20 25.35
C LYS A 523 -0.97 8.33 24.25
N LEU A 524 -2.26 8.45 23.97
CA LEU A 524 -2.94 7.75 22.89
C LEU A 524 -2.47 8.19 21.51
N LEU A 525 -2.15 9.47 21.33
CA LEU A 525 -1.68 10.02 20.05
C LEU A 525 -0.18 9.77 19.81
N HIS A 526 0.60 9.55 20.87
CA HIS A 526 2.07 9.50 20.78
C HIS A 526 2.63 8.52 19.73
N PRO A 527 2.12 7.30 19.56
CA PRO A 527 2.63 6.39 18.52
C PRO A 527 2.54 6.95 17.09
N PHE A 528 1.59 7.85 16.85
CA PHE A 528 1.35 8.46 15.54
C PHE A 528 2.12 9.77 15.34
N MET A 529 2.18 10.62 16.37
CA MET A 529 2.78 11.96 16.34
C MET A 529 3.74 12.15 17.52
N PRO A 530 4.89 11.44 17.54
CA PRO A 530 5.75 11.36 18.71
C PRO A 530 6.41 12.69 19.12
N PHE A 531 6.71 13.57 18.17
CA PHE A 531 7.48 14.78 18.49
C PHE A 531 6.64 15.84 19.20
N ILE A 532 5.48 16.18 18.66
CA ILE A 532 4.60 17.17 19.29
C ILE A 532 4.03 16.67 20.60
N THR A 533 3.70 15.38 20.69
CA THR A 533 3.12 14.83 21.93
C THR A 533 4.15 14.79 23.06
N GLU A 534 5.41 14.48 22.79
CA GLU A 534 6.49 14.57 23.77
C GLU A 534 6.66 16.01 24.29
N GLU A 535 6.79 16.97 23.38
CA GLU A 535 6.94 18.38 23.72
C GLU A 535 5.80 18.92 24.61
N LEU A 536 4.57 18.60 24.21
CA LEU A 536 3.39 19.04 24.96
C LEU A 536 3.24 18.31 26.29
N TYR A 537 3.60 17.03 26.35
CA TYR A 537 3.54 16.23 27.57
C TYR A 537 4.53 16.77 28.63
N GLN A 538 5.76 17.05 28.23
CA GLN A 538 6.78 17.61 29.15
C GLN A 538 6.38 18.98 29.71
N ALA A 539 5.55 19.73 29.00
CA ALA A 539 5.03 21.02 29.50
C ALA A 539 3.89 20.87 30.53
N LEU A 540 3.29 19.66 30.67
CA LEU A 540 2.22 19.46 31.63
C LEU A 540 2.74 19.35 33.07
N PRO A 541 2.03 19.93 34.06
CA PRO A 541 2.40 19.79 35.46
C PRO A 541 2.36 18.32 35.92
N GLY A 542 3.42 17.87 36.60
CA GLY A 542 3.53 16.50 37.10
C GLY A 542 3.89 15.46 36.04
N SER A 543 4.29 15.87 34.83
CA SER A 543 4.80 14.97 33.81
C SER A 543 6.08 14.26 34.25
N ALA A 544 6.28 13.04 33.78
CA ALA A 544 7.55 12.32 33.91
C ALA A 544 8.59 12.83 32.89
N GLU A 545 9.82 12.31 32.95
CA GLU A 545 10.92 12.71 32.06
C GLU A 545 10.57 12.53 30.58
N THR A 546 9.81 11.48 30.23
CA THR A 546 9.36 11.21 28.86
C THR A 546 8.00 10.52 28.84
N ILE A 547 7.21 10.83 27.83
CA ILE A 547 5.94 10.14 27.55
C ILE A 547 6.16 8.67 27.10
N MET A 548 7.31 8.36 26.50
CA MET A 548 7.61 7.04 25.92
C MET A 548 7.57 5.90 26.93
N THR A 549 7.91 6.18 28.21
CA THR A 549 7.92 5.18 29.26
C THR A 549 6.63 5.11 30.07
N GLN A 550 5.62 5.89 29.66
CA GLN A 550 4.34 5.93 30.36
C GLN A 550 3.42 4.78 29.95
N SER A 551 2.55 4.39 30.89
CA SER A 551 1.57 3.35 30.62
C SER A 551 0.56 3.80 29.56
N TRP A 552 0.22 2.88 28.66
CA TRP A 552 -0.85 3.06 27.70
C TRP A 552 -2.20 3.21 28.41
N PRO A 553 -3.03 4.21 28.08
CA PRO A 553 -4.36 4.35 28.63
C PRO A 553 -5.26 3.18 28.20
N THR A 554 -5.87 2.53 29.17
CA THR A 554 -6.79 1.39 28.95
C THR A 554 -8.21 1.78 29.34
N PHE A 555 -9.18 1.04 28.80
CA PHE A 555 -10.57 1.16 29.22
C PHE A 555 -10.73 0.75 30.69
N ASP A 556 -11.47 1.55 31.44
CA ASP A 556 -11.78 1.32 32.84
C ASP A 556 -13.29 1.51 33.07
N GLU A 557 -13.99 0.46 33.55
CA GLU A 557 -15.44 0.49 33.78
C GLU A 557 -15.85 1.53 34.83
N ALA A 558 -14.96 1.86 35.77
CA ALA A 558 -15.21 2.89 36.77
C ALA A 558 -15.33 4.31 36.17
N HIS A 559 -14.85 4.52 34.95
CA HIS A 559 -14.93 5.80 34.21
C HIS A 559 -15.91 5.73 33.03
N ASN A 560 -16.95 4.91 33.10
CA ASN A 560 -17.96 4.73 32.07
C ASN A 560 -19.35 5.10 32.56
N TRP A 561 -19.67 6.40 32.55
CA TRP A 561 -20.94 6.96 32.96
C TRP A 561 -21.92 7.07 31.80
N ALA A 562 -22.47 5.96 31.36
CA ALA A 562 -23.33 5.90 30.16
C ALA A 562 -24.62 6.74 30.29
N GLU A 563 -25.20 6.85 31.50
CA GLU A 563 -26.41 7.65 31.73
C GLU A 563 -26.13 9.15 31.60
N GLU A 564 -25.02 9.63 32.17
CA GLU A 564 -24.60 11.02 32.05
C GLU A 564 -24.11 11.37 30.63
N GLU A 565 -23.47 10.43 29.96
CA GLU A 565 -23.12 10.57 28.56
C GLU A 565 -24.36 10.80 27.70
N GLU A 566 -25.36 9.93 27.77
CA GLU A 566 -26.61 10.05 27.03
C GLU A 566 -27.36 11.35 27.38
N ALA A 567 -27.42 11.69 28.67
CA ALA A 567 -28.06 12.92 29.13
C ALA A 567 -27.40 14.17 28.54
N PHE A 568 -26.06 14.23 28.52
CA PHE A 568 -25.36 15.40 28.01
C PHE A 568 -25.42 15.46 26.47
N GLU A 569 -25.40 14.34 25.78
CA GLU A 569 -25.58 14.30 24.34
C GLU A 569 -26.95 14.83 23.89
N LYS A 570 -28.02 14.56 24.63
CA LYS A 570 -29.34 15.18 24.35
C LYS A 570 -29.28 16.70 24.37
N VAL A 571 -28.55 17.27 25.32
CA VAL A 571 -28.37 18.74 25.42
C VAL A 571 -27.50 19.25 24.25
N MET A 572 -26.41 18.55 23.94
CA MET A 572 -25.53 18.93 22.82
C MET A 572 -26.27 18.90 21.48
N ASP A 573 -27.12 17.91 21.25
CA ASP A 573 -27.89 17.79 20.01
C ASP A 573 -28.91 18.95 19.90
N TYR A 574 -29.52 19.33 20.99
CA TYR A 574 -30.38 20.50 21.01
C TYR A 574 -29.62 21.80 20.73
N ILE A 575 -28.45 21.98 21.36
CA ILE A 575 -27.56 23.13 21.09
C ILE A 575 -27.17 23.18 19.62
N LYS A 576 -26.77 22.03 19.02
CA LYS A 576 -26.43 21.94 17.59
C LYS A 576 -27.62 22.35 16.72
N ALA A 577 -28.80 21.84 17.01
CA ALA A 577 -30.02 22.15 16.27
C ALA A 577 -30.36 23.66 16.33
N VAL A 578 -30.24 24.28 17.51
CA VAL A 578 -30.42 25.74 17.65
C VAL A 578 -29.37 26.51 16.85
N ARG A 579 -28.08 26.09 16.89
CA ARG A 579 -27.02 26.75 16.12
C ARG A 579 -27.21 26.61 14.61
N THR A 580 -27.67 25.46 14.14
CA THR A 580 -28.00 25.23 12.73
C THR A 580 -29.12 26.17 12.29
N MET A 581 -30.23 26.19 13.01
CA MET A 581 -31.36 27.10 12.78
C MET A 581 -30.90 28.57 12.71
N ARG A 582 -30.10 29.02 13.71
CA ARG A 582 -29.58 30.40 13.74
C ARG A 582 -28.70 30.71 12.52
N THR A 583 -27.91 29.76 12.04
CA THR A 583 -27.07 29.90 10.83
C THR A 583 -27.94 30.00 9.60
N GLU A 584 -28.96 29.17 9.44
CA GLU A 584 -29.90 29.16 8.31
C GLU A 584 -30.71 30.48 8.26
N MET A 585 -31.08 31.00 9.42
CA MET A 585 -31.78 32.30 9.53
C MET A 585 -30.83 33.49 9.53
N ASN A 586 -29.52 33.29 9.40
CA ASN A 586 -28.51 34.37 9.40
C ASN A 586 -28.59 35.26 10.66
N VAL A 587 -28.87 34.69 11.81
CA VAL A 587 -28.99 35.41 13.09
C VAL A 587 -27.62 35.89 13.56
N HIS A 588 -27.53 37.19 13.91
CA HIS A 588 -26.28 37.73 14.42
C HIS A 588 -25.82 37.02 15.72
N PRO A 589 -24.54 36.64 15.85
CA PRO A 589 -24.06 35.88 17.03
C PRO A 589 -24.30 36.53 18.39
N ALA A 590 -24.34 37.86 18.47
CA ALA A 590 -24.58 38.58 19.73
C ALA A 590 -26.05 38.59 20.18
N LYS A 591 -27.00 38.22 19.30
CA LYS A 591 -28.42 38.16 19.70
C LYS A 591 -28.69 36.98 20.58
N LYS A 592 -29.19 37.24 21.76
CA LYS A 592 -29.69 36.25 22.71
C LYS A 592 -31.21 36.23 22.69
N THR A 593 -31.81 35.11 23.01
CA THR A 593 -33.26 34.88 22.95
C THR A 593 -33.76 34.08 24.14
N SER A 594 -34.99 34.33 24.52
CA SER A 594 -35.73 33.41 25.41
C SER A 594 -36.09 32.13 24.64
N MET A 595 -36.26 31.04 25.33
CA MET A 595 -36.69 29.76 24.71
C MET A 595 -37.53 28.91 25.67
N VAL A 596 -38.51 28.23 25.12
CA VAL A 596 -39.27 27.18 25.82
C VAL A 596 -38.83 25.83 25.24
N ILE A 597 -38.40 24.95 26.11
CA ILE A 597 -37.99 23.58 25.74
C ILE A 597 -39.06 22.59 26.21
N GLU A 598 -39.75 22.01 25.24
CA GLU A 598 -40.69 20.90 25.47
C GLU A 598 -39.90 19.58 25.46
N THR A 599 -39.92 18.88 26.56
CA THR A 599 -39.25 17.59 26.74
C THR A 599 -39.89 16.78 27.85
N ALA A 600 -39.92 15.45 27.69
CA ALA A 600 -40.39 14.54 28.72
C ALA A 600 -39.37 14.40 29.91
N ASP A 601 -38.09 14.66 29.63
CA ASP A 601 -37.01 14.61 30.62
C ASP A 601 -36.27 15.97 30.69
N PRO A 602 -36.71 16.89 31.55
CA PRO A 602 -36.09 18.23 31.66
C PRO A 602 -34.81 18.26 32.51
N ALA A 603 -34.47 17.20 33.23
CA ALA A 603 -33.35 17.20 34.18
C ALA A 603 -31.99 17.45 33.49
N PRO A 604 -31.64 16.80 32.38
CA PRO A 604 -30.38 17.08 31.68
C PRO A 604 -30.26 18.54 31.23
N PHE A 605 -31.34 19.12 30.72
CA PHE A 605 -31.37 20.51 30.23
C PHE A 605 -31.27 21.52 31.37
N ARG A 606 -31.91 21.28 32.50
CA ARG A 606 -31.79 22.12 33.69
C ARG A 606 -30.39 22.13 34.26
N ASN A 607 -29.75 20.96 34.33
CA ASN A 607 -28.38 20.83 34.82
C ASN A 607 -27.38 21.50 33.86
N ALA A 608 -27.80 21.76 32.61
CA ALA A 608 -26.98 22.35 31.55
C ALA A 608 -27.39 23.79 31.16
N GLU A 609 -28.20 24.49 31.97
CA GLU A 609 -28.67 25.87 31.65
C GLU A 609 -27.52 26.82 31.34
N VAL A 610 -26.38 26.73 32.01
CA VAL A 610 -25.18 27.53 31.74
C VAL A 610 -24.69 27.31 30.34
N TYR A 611 -24.76 26.07 29.86
CA TYR A 611 -24.32 25.71 28.47
C TYR A 611 -25.35 26.14 27.44
N LEU A 612 -26.64 26.04 27.74
CA LEU A 612 -27.73 26.60 26.92
C LEU A 612 -27.58 28.11 26.77
N ALA A 613 -27.32 28.82 27.87
CA ALA A 613 -27.09 30.27 27.85
C ALA A 613 -25.91 30.68 26.98
N LYS A 614 -24.84 29.90 27.02
CA LYS A 614 -23.61 30.19 26.26
C LYS A 614 -23.69 29.73 24.80
N PHE A 615 -24.12 28.50 24.55
CA PHE A 615 -23.99 27.88 23.22
C PHE A 615 -25.25 27.91 22.38
N ALA A 616 -26.45 27.93 23.01
CA ALA A 616 -27.73 28.18 22.36
C ALA A 616 -28.12 29.66 22.36
N PHE A 617 -27.33 30.52 23.04
CA PHE A 617 -27.57 31.95 23.18
C PHE A 617 -28.90 32.27 23.91
N ALA A 618 -29.23 31.46 24.90
CA ALA A 618 -30.45 31.63 25.70
C ALA A 618 -30.28 32.79 26.72
N THR A 619 -31.32 33.60 26.91
CA THR A 619 -31.47 34.52 28.06
C THR A 619 -32.20 33.83 29.21
N ASP A 620 -33.37 33.31 28.89
CA ASP A 620 -34.25 32.59 29.82
C ASP A 620 -34.70 31.29 29.16
N VAL A 621 -34.67 30.22 29.91
CA VAL A 621 -35.10 28.90 29.45
C VAL A 621 -36.25 28.42 30.34
N THR A 622 -37.37 28.10 29.71
CA THR A 622 -38.53 27.49 30.40
C THR A 622 -38.68 26.05 29.92
N PHE A 623 -38.93 25.12 30.84
CA PHE A 623 -39.11 23.70 30.52
C PHE A 623 -40.57 23.30 30.72
N THR A 624 -41.12 22.54 29.77
CA THR A 624 -42.47 22.00 29.82
C THR A 624 -42.53 20.59 29.22
N GLU A 625 -43.44 19.76 29.73
CA GLU A 625 -43.71 18.46 29.10
C GLU A 625 -44.50 18.61 27.79
N LYS A 626 -45.34 19.67 27.72
CA LYS A 626 -46.13 19.99 26.54
C LYS A 626 -46.26 21.50 26.41
N TYR A 627 -45.95 22.03 25.25
CA TYR A 627 -46.14 23.45 24.94
C TYR A 627 -47.59 23.71 24.51
N GLU A 628 -48.33 24.48 25.32
CA GLU A 628 -49.72 24.84 25.05
C GLU A 628 -49.90 26.28 24.57
N GLY A 629 -48.77 26.99 24.38
CA GLY A 629 -48.79 28.36 23.89
C GLY A 629 -49.02 28.46 22.37
N SER A 630 -49.28 29.69 21.90
CA SER A 630 -49.33 29.95 20.43
C SER A 630 -47.96 29.73 19.79
N THR A 631 -47.96 29.05 18.69
CA THR A 631 -46.76 28.90 17.85
C THR A 631 -46.59 29.98 16.80
N ASP A 632 -47.56 30.93 16.74
CA ASP A 632 -47.48 32.06 15.82
C ASP A 632 -46.33 33.00 16.22
N GLY A 633 -45.45 33.28 15.26
CA GLY A 633 -44.27 34.10 15.52
C GLY A 633 -43.13 33.36 16.29
N MET A 634 -43.24 32.05 16.45
CA MET A 634 -42.19 31.18 17.05
C MET A 634 -41.46 30.43 15.99
N VAL A 635 -40.12 30.35 16.12
CA VAL A 635 -39.28 29.40 15.39
C VAL A 635 -39.19 28.10 16.19
N GLN A 636 -39.44 26.99 15.53
CA GLN A 636 -39.38 25.67 16.15
C GLN A 636 -38.09 24.97 15.80
N VAL A 637 -37.44 24.38 16.81
CA VAL A 637 -36.25 23.52 16.68
C VAL A 637 -36.61 22.17 17.26
N SER A 638 -36.39 21.10 16.50
CA SER A 638 -36.76 19.76 16.95
C SER A 638 -35.53 18.82 16.91
N THR A 639 -35.40 18.06 17.99
CA THR A 639 -34.51 16.89 18.10
C THR A 639 -35.34 15.66 18.41
N HIS A 640 -34.70 14.50 18.59
CA HIS A 640 -35.41 13.28 19.00
C HIS A 640 -35.97 13.38 20.40
N THR A 641 -35.39 14.20 21.29
CA THR A 641 -35.70 14.24 22.74
C THR A 641 -36.31 15.54 23.22
N ALA A 642 -36.23 16.59 22.42
CA ALA A 642 -36.71 17.92 22.79
C ALA A 642 -37.20 18.72 21.59
N ARG A 643 -38.18 19.63 21.87
CA ARG A 643 -38.62 20.62 20.90
C ARG A 643 -38.49 22.02 21.52
N GLY A 644 -37.81 22.90 20.82
CA GLY A 644 -37.64 24.30 21.24
C GLY A 644 -38.58 25.25 20.53
N PHE A 645 -39.13 26.20 21.26
CA PHE A 645 -39.92 27.30 20.74
C PHE A 645 -39.22 28.62 21.08
N ILE A 646 -38.80 29.35 20.06
CA ILE A 646 -37.98 30.57 20.18
C ILE A 646 -38.69 31.71 19.50
N PRO A 647 -38.92 32.87 20.17
CA PRO A 647 -39.58 34.03 19.54
C PRO A 647 -38.78 34.54 18.34
N MET A 648 -39.40 34.54 17.17
CA MET A 648 -38.78 34.99 15.91
C MET A 648 -38.34 36.46 15.99
N MET A 649 -39.11 37.29 16.64
CA MET A 649 -38.84 38.72 16.79
C MET A 649 -37.57 39.03 17.61
N GLU A 650 -37.15 38.13 18.44
CA GLU A 650 -35.89 38.25 19.20
C GLU A 650 -34.69 37.85 18.35
N LEU A 651 -34.90 36.98 17.35
CA LEU A 651 -33.84 36.46 16.46
C LEU A 651 -33.46 37.43 15.33
N ILE A 652 -34.45 38.12 14.76
CA ILE A 652 -34.26 38.91 13.55
C ILE A 652 -34.46 40.40 13.80
N ASP A 653 -33.76 41.24 13.04
CA ASP A 653 -34.05 42.64 12.91
C ASP A 653 -35.05 42.78 11.75
N ARG A 654 -36.32 42.99 12.10
CA ARG A 654 -37.43 42.96 11.14
C ARG A 654 -37.19 43.86 9.94
N GLU A 655 -36.68 45.08 10.17
CA GLU A 655 -36.45 46.03 9.08
C GLU A 655 -35.33 45.61 8.16
N LYS A 656 -34.21 45.09 8.73
CA LYS A 656 -33.09 44.60 7.95
C LYS A 656 -33.43 43.32 7.19
N GLU A 657 -34.18 42.42 7.82
CA GLU A 657 -34.58 41.15 7.18
C GLU A 657 -35.60 41.37 6.08
N LEU A 658 -36.56 42.29 6.28
CA LEU A 658 -37.48 42.72 5.22
C LEU A 658 -36.73 43.36 4.05
N ALA A 659 -35.72 44.21 4.34
CA ALA A 659 -34.88 44.81 3.30
C ALA A 659 -34.08 43.75 2.53
N ARG A 660 -33.53 42.75 3.22
CA ARG A 660 -32.80 41.61 2.63
C ARG A 660 -33.72 40.78 1.74
N LEU A 661 -34.87 40.35 2.26
CA LEU A 661 -35.86 39.56 1.53
C LEU A 661 -36.42 40.29 0.30
N ASN A 662 -36.66 41.58 0.41
CA ASN A 662 -37.08 42.39 -0.72
C ASN A 662 -35.99 42.50 -1.82
N LYS A 663 -34.72 42.57 -1.43
CA LYS A 663 -33.59 42.53 -2.36
C LYS A 663 -33.47 41.17 -3.05
N GLU A 664 -33.63 40.09 -2.29
CA GLU A 664 -33.63 38.73 -2.84
C GLU A 664 -34.84 38.46 -3.73
N LYS A 665 -36.03 38.97 -3.35
CA LYS A 665 -37.25 38.96 -4.18
C LYS A 665 -36.99 39.61 -5.55
N ALA A 666 -36.46 40.83 -5.54
CA ALA A 666 -36.16 41.56 -6.77
C ALA A 666 -35.12 40.83 -7.66
N LYS A 667 -34.19 40.10 -7.05
CA LYS A 667 -33.24 39.25 -7.78
C LYS A 667 -33.91 38.02 -8.37
N ALA A 668 -34.72 37.32 -7.60
CA ALA A 668 -35.46 36.14 -8.04
C ALA A 668 -36.47 36.49 -9.15
N GLU A 669 -37.18 37.62 -9.06
CA GLU A 669 -38.08 38.15 -10.09
C GLU A 669 -37.33 38.41 -11.42
N LYS A 670 -36.11 38.97 -11.36
CA LYS A 670 -35.28 39.19 -12.55
C LYS A 670 -34.81 37.88 -13.17
N GLU A 671 -34.39 36.93 -12.36
CA GLU A 671 -33.99 35.59 -12.83
C GLU A 671 -35.18 34.87 -13.49
N LEU A 672 -36.35 34.91 -12.86
CA LEU A 672 -37.57 34.32 -13.40
C LEU A 672 -37.96 34.95 -14.74
N ALA A 673 -38.01 36.29 -14.81
CA ALA A 673 -38.32 37.02 -16.03
C ALA A 673 -37.31 36.69 -17.17
N MET A 674 -36.04 36.50 -16.86
CA MET A 674 -35.02 36.07 -17.83
C MET A 674 -35.37 34.71 -18.43
N PHE A 675 -35.69 33.70 -17.60
CA PHE A 675 -36.05 32.36 -18.06
C PHE A 675 -37.39 32.35 -18.81
N GLU A 676 -38.37 33.12 -18.38
CA GLU A 676 -39.68 33.29 -19.06
C GLU A 676 -39.51 33.95 -20.44
N ASN A 677 -38.72 35.03 -20.54
CA ASN A 677 -38.39 35.66 -21.81
C ASN A 677 -37.64 34.72 -22.76
N GLN A 678 -36.73 33.91 -22.23
CA GLN A 678 -36.00 32.95 -23.03
C GLN A 678 -36.91 31.85 -23.56
N LEU A 679 -37.84 31.34 -22.76
CA LEU A 679 -38.83 30.33 -23.15
C LEU A 679 -39.96 30.90 -24.02
N ALA A 680 -40.26 32.21 -23.94
CA ALA A 680 -41.22 32.89 -24.78
C ALA A 680 -40.67 33.20 -26.19
N ASN A 681 -39.38 33.10 -26.42
CA ASN A 681 -38.76 33.29 -27.72
C ASN A 681 -38.94 32.06 -28.63
N PRO A 682 -39.80 32.09 -29.68
CA PRO A 682 -40.03 30.92 -30.53
C PRO A 682 -38.76 30.42 -31.22
N LYS A 683 -37.85 31.34 -31.59
CA LYS A 683 -36.56 30.97 -32.24
C LYS A 683 -35.64 30.18 -31.32
N PHE A 684 -35.72 30.39 -30.01
CA PHE A 684 -34.96 29.63 -29.05
C PHE A 684 -35.56 28.22 -28.87
N VAL A 685 -36.89 28.14 -28.64
CA VAL A 685 -37.58 26.88 -28.35
C VAL A 685 -37.53 25.91 -29.55
N GLU A 686 -37.55 26.43 -30.76
CA GLU A 686 -37.56 25.62 -31.99
C GLU A 686 -36.15 25.21 -32.47
N ARG A 687 -35.09 25.96 -32.11
CA ARG A 687 -33.73 25.74 -32.63
C ARG A 687 -32.75 25.22 -31.59
N ALA A 688 -33.02 25.35 -30.30
CA ALA A 688 -32.14 24.85 -29.26
C ALA A 688 -32.33 23.34 -29.05
N PRO A 689 -31.27 22.61 -28.63
CA PRO A 689 -31.39 21.19 -28.25
C PRO A 689 -32.47 21.00 -27.19
N ALA A 690 -33.28 19.94 -27.33
CA ALA A 690 -34.41 19.67 -26.42
C ALA A 690 -33.97 19.60 -24.95
N ALA A 691 -32.79 19.02 -24.67
CA ALA A 691 -32.19 18.95 -23.33
C ALA A 691 -31.97 20.36 -22.72
N LEU A 692 -31.53 21.34 -23.51
CA LEU A 692 -31.31 22.72 -23.05
C LEU A 692 -32.63 23.42 -22.74
N VAL A 693 -33.67 23.19 -23.55
CA VAL A 693 -35.02 23.76 -23.32
C VAL A 693 -35.60 23.19 -22.02
N GLU A 694 -35.45 21.87 -21.76
CA GLU A 694 -35.90 21.27 -20.51
C GLU A 694 -35.09 21.77 -19.29
N GLU A 695 -33.79 21.98 -19.43
CA GLU A 695 -32.95 22.59 -18.39
C GLU A 695 -33.46 24.00 -18.02
N ILE A 696 -33.80 24.85 -19.00
CA ILE A 696 -34.34 26.19 -18.75
C ILE A 696 -35.74 26.14 -18.12
N ARG A 697 -36.58 25.15 -18.50
CA ARG A 697 -37.89 24.92 -17.85
C ARG A 697 -37.72 24.54 -16.37
N ALA A 698 -36.78 23.64 -16.07
CA ALA A 698 -36.47 23.25 -14.70
C ALA A 698 -35.97 24.46 -13.88
N LYS A 699 -35.07 25.29 -14.45
CA LYS A 699 -34.58 26.53 -13.82
C LYS A 699 -35.71 27.52 -13.55
N ARG A 700 -36.63 27.68 -14.49
CA ARG A 700 -37.83 28.53 -14.29
C ARG A 700 -38.66 28.03 -13.10
N THR A 701 -38.97 26.71 -13.06
CA THR A 701 -39.78 26.11 -11.97
C THR A 701 -39.12 26.31 -10.62
N ASN A 702 -37.79 26.09 -10.56
CA ASN A 702 -37.01 26.31 -9.32
C ASN A 702 -37.04 27.81 -8.90
N SER A 703 -36.93 28.75 -9.84
CA SER A 703 -36.99 30.16 -9.54
C SER A 703 -38.39 30.60 -9.10
N GLN A 704 -39.45 30.00 -9.63
CA GLN A 704 -40.84 30.22 -9.18
C GLN A 704 -41.05 29.75 -7.75
N SER A 705 -40.57 28.55 -7.43
CA SER A 705 -40.64 28.00 -6.07
C SER A 705 -39.84 28.84 -5.07
N LYS A 706 -38.66 29.30 -5.47
CA LYS A 706 -37.82 30.20 -4.66
C LYS A 706 -38.52 31.53 -4.38
N LEU A 707 -39.15 32.14 -5.42
CA LEU A 707 -39.90 33.39 -5.28
C LEU A 707 -41.07 33.21 -4.32
N ALA A 708 -41.86 32.14 -4.46
CA ALA A 708 -43.01 31.86 -3.60
C ALA A 708 -42.58 31.70 -2.12
N ASN A 709 -41.46 31.02 -1.88
CA ASN A 709 -40.91 30.85 -0.51
C ASN A 709 -40.44 32.20 0.08
N ILE A 710 -39.82 33.09 -0.73
CA ILE A 710 -39.43 34.43 -0.29
C ILE A 710 -40.66 35.28 0.04
N GLU A 711 -41.70 35.23 -0.79
CA GLU A 711 -42.94 35.94 -0.57
C GLU A 711 -43.69 35.46 0.69
N GLN A 712 -43.68 34.16 0.93
CA GLN A 712 -44.24 33.59 2.16
C GLN A 712 -43.46 34.08 3.38
N SER A 713 -42.12 34.15 3.28
CA SER A 713 -41.26 34.65 4.35
C SER A 713 -41.52 36.14 4.63
N ILE A 714 -41.67 36.97 3.60
CA ILE A 714 -42.03 38.40 3.72
C ILE A 714 -43.40 38.53 4.40
N LYS A 715 -44.39 37.73 4.01
CA LYS A 715 -45.72 37.73 4.61
C LYS A 715 -45.72 37.28 6.08
N ALA A 716 -44.86 36.37 6.44
CA ALA A 716 -44.69 35.90 7.83
C ALA A 716 -44.05 36.99 8.73
N LEU A 717 -43.29 37.93 8.16
CA LEU A 717 -42.65 39.02 8.86
C LEU A 717 -43.50 40.31 8.89
N GLY A 718 -44.49 40.40 8.05
CA GLY A 718 -45.37 41.57 7.94
C GLY A 718 -46.54 41.50 8.86
#